data_9eeb9f2fcbc07c35363f748fa1defd25
#
_entry.id   9eeb9f2fcbc07c35363f748fa1defd25
#
_cell.length_a   1.000
_cell.length_b   1.000
_cell.length_c   1.000
_cell.angle_alpha   90.00
_cell.angle_beta   90.00
_cell.angle_gamma   90.00
#
_symmetry.space_group_name_H-M   'P 1'
#
loop_
_entity.id
_entity.type
_entity.pdbx_description
1 polymer ?
#
loop_
_entity_poly.entity_id
_entity_poly.type
_entity_poly.pdbx_seq_one_letter_code
_entity_poly.pdbx_strand_id
1 'polypeptide(L)'
;MADILNQDIKFLKGVGPNRAKTLGDELKVFTVRDLLYTFPFKYIDRSVIYTIRELREDMSYVQIVGKITDLETEGEGRKHRLKAIFTDGTGFVEIVWFNAFKYIEKNLRFDQKYLLFGKPSSFNGRISFAHPELEVYPPKDSEGIPSNGAAEELGAQTENNVPTLFGNEEAVMARRQTLVSPWALQPHYHTTEKMKRFSFNSRQVSELVRNALKAVGNNMPETLPDYIIKKYHLAPLLASVQTLHFPQSSEELPAARRRLKFDELFYLQLDILRYTKNRKLNYAGFVFSHVGEMFHTFYEKYLPFPLTGAQKRVVKEIRRDLGVGRQMNRLLQGDVGSGKTMVALLAALIAIDNGFQVCLMAPTEILAEQHLETLKGFLQDMPVGVSLLTGNVKGAARKRVLADVANGDVHILVGTHALIEPKVVFHNLGLAIIDEQHRFGVKQRAKLWDKNVRPPHILVMTATPIPRTLAMTVYGDLDVSVIDELPPGRKPVQTLHYTSYDLPNLFEGMRRQLLEGRQVYVVFPLIEESEKSDLKDLENGYLQLCEAFPGYSVGKVHGRMKPAEKEAAMQAFMARETQILVSTTVIEVGVNVPNATVMVVWNADRFGLSQLHQLRGRVGRGADRSYCILVTSHKLSDTTRRRIGIMTETTDGFRIAEEDLRLRGPGDLQGTEQSGLPFELKVADLVRDSELMAVCREAAANVIEGDPYENLSQNQVIWRHLRLLTADRKDFSNIS
;
A
#
# COMPACT_ATOMS: atom_id res chain seq x y z
N MET A 1 28.54 -16.09 -25.47
CA MET A 1 29.07 -15.10 -24.52
C MET A 1 28.44 -15.40 -23.18
N ALA A 2 29.21 -15.48 -22.09
CA ALA A 2 28.65 -15.68 -20.76
C ALA A 2 27.68 -14.50 -20.46
N ASP A 3 26.50 -14.80 -19.95
CA ASP A 3 25.51 -13.80 -19.58
C ASP A 3 26.02 -13.04 -18.33
N ILE A 4 26.71 -11.93 -18.55
CA ILE A 4 27.33 -11.09 -17.52
C ILE A 4 26.28 -10.64 -16.48
N LEU A 5 25.03 -10.45 -16.89
CA LEU A 5 23.96 -10.00 -15.99
C LEU A 5 23.64 -11.05 -14.93
N ASN A 6 23.70 -12.34 -15.27
CA ASN A 6 23.43 -13.44 -14.34
C ASN A 6 24.68 -13.97 -13.62
N GLN A 7 25.83 -13.31 -13.81
CA GLN A 7 27.07 -13.65 -13.11
C GLN A 7 26.94 -13.34 -11.63
N ASP A 8 27.47 -14.24 -10.77
CA ASP A 8 27.55 -14.03 -9.32
C ASP A 8 28.34 -12.75 -9.02
N ILE A 9 27.79 -11.91 -8.16
CA ILE A 9 28.30 -10.57 -7.83
C ILE A 9 29.71 -10.61 -7.26
N LYS A 10 30.16 -11.73 -6.67
CA LYS A 10 31.51 -11.87 -6.12
C LYS A 10 32.62 -11.71 -7.17
N PHE A 11 32.32 -11.96 -8.44
CA PHE A 11 33.26 -11.83 -9.55
C PHE A 11 33.34 -10.41 -10.11
N LEU A 12 32.46 -9.50 -9.66
CA LEU A 12 32.50 -8.11 -10.05
C LEU A 12 33.73 -7.41 -9.42
N LYS A 13 34.43 -6.62 -10.24
CA LYS A 13 35.59 -5.83 -9.76
C LYS A 13 35.18 -4.96 -8.57
N GLY A 14 35.84 -5.17 -7.41
CA GLY A 14 35.64 -4.41 -6.17
C GLY A 14 34.69 -5.08 -5.15
N VAL A 15 34.09 -6.24 -5.46
CA VAL A 15 33.18 -6.93 -4.53
C VAL A 15 33.93 -7.91 -3.63
N GLY A 16 34.49 -8.98 -4.18
CA GLY A 16 35.10 -10.05 -3.37
C GLY A 16 34.10 -10.81 -2.46
N PRO A 17 34.54 -11.92 -1.80
CA PRO A 17 33.62 -12.82 -1.09
C PRO A 17 32.88 -12.15 0.10
N ASN A 18 33.59 -11.33 0.90
CA ASN A 18 33.01 -10.72 2.09
C ASN A 18 31.97 -9.66 1.76
N ARG A 19 32.22 -8.83 0.74
CA ARG A 19 31.27 -7.83 0.28
C ARG A 19 30.08 -8.49 -0.42
N ALA A 20 30.30 -9.56 -1.18
CA ALA A 20 29.23 -10.34 -1.81
C ALA A 20 28.26 -10.90 -0.75
N LYS A 21 28.80 -11.47 0.33
CA LYS A 21 27.98 -11.94 1.47
C LYS A 21 27.17 -10.81 2.07
N THR A 22 27.79 -9.66 2.34
CA THR A 22 27.09 -8.49 2.92
C THR A 22 25.99 -7.97 1.99
N LEU A 23 26.25 -7.88 0.68
CA LEU A 23 25.25 -7.48 -0.34
C LEU A 23 24.07 -8.47 -0.39
N GLY A 24 24.35 -9.79 -0.34
CA GLY A 24 23.32 -10.82 -0.32
C GLY A 24 22.47 -10.78 0.96
N ASP A 25 23.10 -10.68 2.13
CA ASP A 25 22.40 -10.67 3.42
C ASP A 25 21.53 -9.42 3.59
N GLU A 26 22.08 -8.23 3.27
CA GLU A 26 21.49 -6.94 3.60
C GLU A 26 20.62 -6.34 2.49
N LEU A 27 20.99 -6.52 1.21
CA LEU A 27 20.31 -5.92 0.06
C LEU A 27 19.70 -6.95 -0.90
N LYS A 28 19.85 -8.26 -0.62
CA LYS A 28 19.41 -9.36 -1.50
C LYS A 28 20.02 -9.30 -2.91
N VAL A 29 21.26 -8.79 -3.02
CA VAL A 29 22.00 -8.64 -4.27
C VAL A 29 22.96 -9.83 -4.42
N PHE A 30 22.68 -10.73 -5.34
CA PHE A 30 23.46 -11.94 -5.62
C PHE A 30 24.13 -11.92 -6.99
N THR A 31 23.55 -11.21 -7.95
CA THR A 31 24.02 -11.12 -9.33
C THR A 31 24.33 -9.68 -9.76
N VAL A 32 25.02 -9.53 -10.90
CA VAL A 32 25.24 -8.20 -11.50
C VAL A 32 23.90 -7.54 -11.86
N ARG A 33 22.93 -8.32 -12.31
CA ARG A 33 21.56 -7.84 -12.57
C ARG A 33 20.93 -7.24 -11.31
N ASP A 34 20.97 -7.94 -10.18
CA ASP A 34 20.37 -7.46 -8.95
C ASP A 34 20.95 -6.11 -8.53
N LEU A 35 22.28 -5.96 -8.70
CA LEU A 35 22.94 -4.69 -8.41
C LEU A 35 22.47 -3.56 -9.32
N LEU A 36 22.31 -3.81 -10.63
CA LEU A 36 21.83 -2.83 -11.59
C LEU A 36 20.35 -2.48 -11.43
N TYR A 37 19.58 -3.31 -10.77
CA TYR A 37 18.19 -3.04 -10.38
C TYR A 37 18.04 -2.59 -8.91
N THR A 38 19.17 -2.28 -8.25
CA THR A 38 19.18 -1.61 -6.93
C THR A 38 19.32 -0.11 -7.15
N PHE A 39 18.19 0.58 -7.30
CA PHE A 39 18.16 2.00 -7.67
C PHE A 39 18.39 2.93 -6.48
N PRO A 40 18.96 4.13 -6.69
CA PRO A 40 19.08 5.13 -5.63
C PRO A 40 17.71 5.66 -5.22
N PHE A 41 17.49 5.86 -3.93
CA PHE A 41 16.23 6.37 -3.40
C PHE A 41 16.13 7.89 -3.46
N LYS A 42 17.27 8.59 -3.53
CA LYS A 42 17.36 10.05 -3.71
C LYS A 42 18.64 10.43 -4.44
N TYR A 43 18.65 11.64 -4.97
CA TYR A 43 19.82 12.27 -5.54
C TYR A 43 20.16 13.51 -4.72
N ILE A 44 21.46 13.75 -4.57
CA ILE A 44 21.97 14.95 -3.95
C ILE A 44 22.52 15.83 -5.06
N ASP A 45 21.95 17.01 -5.20
CA ASP A 45 22.39 17.97 -6.18
C ASP A 45 23.73 18.56 -5.75
N ARG A 46 24.77 18.30 -6.57
CA ARG A 46 26.12 18.86 -6.42
C ARG A 46 26.46 19.80 -7.58
N SER A 47 25.48 20.29 -8.32
CA SER A 47 25.71 21.22 -9.43
C SER A 47 26.02 22.63 -8.96
N VAL A 48 25.58 23.00 -7.75
CA VAL A 48 25.68 24.38 -7.24
C VAL A 48 26.75 24.46 -6.15
N ILE A 49 27.74 25.34 -6.37
CA ILE A 49 28.72 25.71 -5.34
C ILE A 49 28.22 27.03 -4.74
N TYR A 50 27.97 27.01 -3.42
CA TYR A 50 27.51 28.18 -2.66
C TYR A 50 28.69 28.90 -2.07
N THR A 51 28.50 30.19 -1.78
CA THR A 51 29.40 30.95 -0.92
C THR A 51 28.91 30.88 0.53
N ILE A 52 29.82 31.06 1.49
CA ILE A 52 29.49 31.04 2.92
C ILE A 52 28.45 32.13 3.25
N ARG A 53 28.48 33.26 2.54
CA ARG A 53 27.53 34.36 2.71
C ARG A 53 26.10 34.00 2.29
N GLU A 54 25.91 33.05 1.40
CA GLU A 54 24.60 32.59 0.90
C GLU A 54 23.95 31.54 1.80
N LEU A 55 24.66 31.02 2.80
CA LEU A 55 24.16 29.95 3.66
C LEU A 55 23.00 30.38 4.53
N ARG A 56 22.03 29.47 4.66
CA ARG A 56 20.88 29.57 5.56
C ARG A 56 20.67 28.25 6.29
N GLU A 57 20.03 28.30 7.45
CA GLU A 57 19.75 27.14 8.30
C GLU A 57 18.82 26.10 7.65
N ASP A 58 17.90 26.60 6.83
CA ASP A 58 16.87 25.78 6.15
C ASP A 58 17.39 25.02 4.92
N MET A 59 18.64 25.27 4.51
CA MET A 59 19.24 24.61 3.36
C MET A 59 19.47 23.12 3.64
N SER A 60 19.32 22.31 2.58
CA SER A 60 19.66 20.91 2.58
C SER A 60 21.19 20.71 2.57
N TYR A 61 21.73 19.78 1.80
CA TYR A 61 23.17 19.65 1.64
C TYR A 61 23.69 20.71 0.67
N VAL A 62 24.82 21.35 1.00
CA VAL A 62 25.45 22.41 0.20
C VAL A 62 26.92 22.07 -0.06
N GLN A 63 27.48 22.64 -1.13
CA GLN A 63 28.89 22.59 -1.45
C GLN A 63 29.52 24.00 -1.37
N ILE A 64 30.73 24.06 -0.81
CA ILE A 64 31.49 25.29 -0.68
C ILE A 64 32.94 25.00 -1.00
N VAL A 65 33.59 25.84 -1.81
CA VAL A 65 35.04 25.76 -2.09
C VAL A 65 35.74 26.77 -1.21
N GLY A 66 36.68 26.31 -0.39
CA GLY A 66 37.40 27.20 0.52
C GLY A 66 38.68 26.55 1.08
N LYS A 67 39.23 27.18 2.11
CA LYS A 67 40.45 26.74 2.82
C LYS A 67 40.16 26.62 4.30
N ILE A 68 40.93 25.76 4.97
CA ILE A 68 40.95 25.69 6.43
C ILE A 68 41.98 26.72 6.93
N THR A 69 41.57 27.56 7.86
CA THR A 69 42.42 28.62 8.40
C THR A 69 42.86 28.34 9.84
N ASP A 70 42.11 27.52 10.55
CA ASP A 70 42.40 27.17 11.93
C ASP A 70 41.93 25.77 12.26
N LEU A 71 42.63 25.09 13.20
CA LEU A 71 42.29 23.73 13.64
C LEU A 71 42.59 23.61 15.13
N GLU A 72 41.56 23.40 15.91
CA GLU A 72 41.66 23.33 17.38
C GLU A 72 41.00 22.04 17.90
N THR A 73 41.59 21.47 18.94
CA THR A 73 41.01 20.32 19.63
C THR A 73 40.43 20.79 20.96
N GLU A 74 39.11 20.60 21.11
CA GLU A 74 38.33 21.09 22.23
C GLU A 74 37.79 19.93 23.09
N GLY A 75 37.89 20.01 24.39
CA GLY A 75 37.37 19.03 25.37
C GLY A 75 38.40 18.04 25.89
N GLU A 76 38.07 17.36 27.00
CA GLU A 76 38.91 16.34 27.67
C GLU A 76 38.19 14.98 27.71
N GLY A 77 38.99 13.88 27.65
CA GLY A 77 38.50 12.52 27.82
C GLY A 77 37.56 12.04 26.70
N ARG A 78 36.37 11.49 27.03
CA ARG A 78 35.39 10.97 26.06
C ARG A 78 34.56 12.04 25.33
N LYS A 79 34.67 13.31 25.70
CA LYS A 79 33.97 14.45 25.08
C LYS A 79 34.89 15.30 24.19
N HIS A 80 35.87 14.70 23.60
CA HIS A 80 36.83 15.30 22.69
C HIS A 80 36.16 15.62 21.34
N ARG A 81 36.36 16.83 20.77
CA ARG A 81 35.95 17.20 19.43
C ARG A 81 37.05 17.96 18.71
N LEU A 82 37.18 17.73 17.39
CA LEU A 82 38.06 18.49 16.54
C LEU A 82 37.24 19.56 15.85
N LYS A 83 37.67 20.81 15.95
CA LYS A 83 37.02 21.98 15.39
C LYS A 83 37.96 22.64 14.38
N ALA A 84 37.44 23.00 13.21
CA ALA A 84 38.20 23.76 12.22
C ALA A 84 37.40 24.98 11.76
N ILE A 85 38.12 26.03 11.39
CA ILE A 85 37.54 27.21 10.73
C ILE A 85 37.79 27.10 9.23
N PHE A 86 36.70 27.21 8.46
CA PHE A 86 36.73 27.11 7.00
C PHE A 86 36.24 28.42 6.39
N THR A 87 36.98 28.92 5.40
CA THR A 87 36.66 30.18 4.69
C THR A 87 36.77 30.06 3.21
N ASP A 88 35.85 30.71 2.49
CA ASP A 88 35.85 30.91 1.04
C ASP A 88 36.25 32.35 0.65
N GLY A 89 36.58 33.19 1.63
CA GLY A 89 36.85 34.61 1.45
C GLY A 89 35.62 35.52 1.57
N THR A 90 34.39 34.97 1.57
CA THR A 90 33.14 35.75 1.79
C THR A 90 32.64 35.67 3.24
N GLY A 91 33.12 34.67 4.01
CA GLY A 91 32.75 34.44 5.38
C GLY A 91 33.55 33.31 6.01
N PHE A 92 33.12 32.91 7.23
CA PHE A 92 33.71 31.82 7.98
C PHE A 92 32.63 30.88 8.50
N VAL A 93 32.88 29.57 8.48
CA VAL A 93 32.02 28.55 9.11
C VAL A 93 32.86 27.62 9.97
N GLU A 94 32.22 27.10 11.03
CA GLU A 94 32.84 26.11 11.90
C GLU A 94 32.58 24.70 11.34
N ILE A 95 33.60 23.86 11.34
CA ILE A 95 33.50 22.45 11.03
C ILE A 95 33.79 21.67 12.30
N VAL A 96 32.95 20.70 12.66
CA VAL A 96 33.13 19.92 13.90
C VAL A 96 33.14 18.43 13.62
N TRP A 97 34.14 17.71 14.13
CA TRP A 97 34.17 16.26 14.10
C TRP A 97 34.21 15.72 15.55
N PHE A 98 33.40 14.71 15.79
CA PHE A 98 33.29 14.04 17.08
C PHE A 98 34.08 12.72 17.15
N ASN A 99 34.58 12.23 16.00
CA ASN A 99 35.31 10.97 15.83
C ASN A 99 36.43 11.09 14.79
N ALA A 100 37.37 10.14 14.78
CA ALA A 100 38.44 10.00 13.78
C ALA A 100 39.49 11.15 13.73
N PHE A 101 39.71 11.86 14.81
CA PHE A 101 40.58 13.05 14.90
C PHE A 101 41.99 12.85 14.31
N LYS A 102 42.69 11.80 14.71
CA LYS A 102 44.07 11.53 14.26
C LYS A 102 44.20 11.34 12.75
N TYR A 103 43.17 10.79 12.12
CA TYR A 103 43.15 10.60 10.67
C TYR A 103 42.90 11.92 9.94
N ILE A 104 41.96 12.72 10.42
CA ILE A 104 41.59 14.01 9.86
C ILE A 104 42.73 15.00 10.00
N GLU A 105 43.28 15.16 11.20
CA GLU A 105 44.41 16.03 11.51
C GLU A 105 45.65 15.74 10.65
N LYS A 106 45.94 14.45 10.41
CA LYS A 106 47.09 14.02 9.58
C LYS A 106 46.93 14.36 8.10
N ASN A 107 45.68 14.44 7.59
CA ASN A 107 45.37 14.60 6.16
C ASN A 107 44.96 16.02 5.77
N LEU A 108 44.69 16.91 6.76
CA LEU A 108 44.35 18.31 6.49
C LEU A 108 45.59 19.17 6.29
N ARG A 109 45.53 20.07 5.29
CA ARG A 109 46.57 21.06 5.00
C ARG A 109 45.98 22.45 4.86
N PHE A 110 46.60 23.44 5.48
CA PHE A 110 46.14 24.83 5.51
C PHE A 110 46.36 25.58 4.17
N ASP A 111 47.31 25.14 3.38
CA ASP A 111 47.67 25.73 2.09
C ASP A 111 46.85 25.23 0.91
N GLN A 112 45.92 24.29 1.17
CA GLN A 112 45.15 23.61 0.13
C GLN A 112 43.70 24.06 0.10
N LYS A 113 43.13 24.17 -1.10
CA LYS A 113 41.68 24.35 -1.27
C LYS A 113 40.93 23.03 -1.14
N TYR A 114 39.80 23.06 -0.46
CA TYR A 114 38.90 21.93 -0.28
C TYR A 114 37.51 22.26 -0.80
N LEU A 115 36.84 21.26 -1.33
CA LEU A 115 35.42 21.24 -1.56
C LEU A 115 34.77 20.65 -0.30
N LEU A 116 34.11 21.50 0.49
CA LEU A 116 33.32 21.10 1.64
C LEU A 116 31.90 20.74 1.17
N PHE A 117 31.44 19.55 1.54
CA PHE A 117 30.06 19.12 1.30
C PHE A 117 29.41 18.68 2.61
N GLY A 118 28.30 19.29 2.97
CA GLY A 118 27.62 19.00 4.22
C GLY A 118 26.27 19.70 4.35
N LYS A 119 25.55 19.34 5.42
CA LYS A 119 24.32 20.04 5.79
C LYS A 119 24.66 21.16 6.77
N PRO A 120 24.30 22.41 6.48
CA PRO A 120 24.47 23.51 7.41
C PRO A 120 23.55 23.28 8.64
N SER A 121 24.05 23.58 9.83
CA SER A 121 23.32 23.58 11.08
C SER A 121 23.65 24.84 11.85
N SER A 122 22.69 25.41 12.57
CA SER A 122 22.96 26.57 13.43
C SER A 122 23.18 26.14 14.87
N PHE A 123 24.24 26.67 15.47
CA PHE A 123 24.51 26.52 16.88
C PHE A 123 24.93 27.88 17.45
N ASN A 124 24.21 28.38 18.45
CA ASN A 124 24.41 29.72 19.03
C ASN A 124 24.40 30.86 17.99
N GLY A 125 23.54 30.76 16.96
CA GLY A 125 23.42 31.78 15.92
C GLY A 125 24.55 31.79 14.88
N ARG A 126 25.44 30.78 14.88
CA ARG A 126 26.50 30.58 13.88
C ARG A 126 26.25 29.31 13.08
N ILE A 127 26.48 29.41 11.76
CA ILE A 127 26.37 28.24 10.88
C ILE A 127 27.62 27.35 11.08
N SER A 128 27.37 26.07 11.27
CA SER A 128 28.39 25.05 11.44
C SER A 128 28.08 23.81 10.63
N PHE A 129 29.10 22.99 10.36
CA PHE A 129 28.99 21.69 9.70
C PHE A 129 29.49 20.57 10.59
N ALA A 130 28.65 19.60 10.89
CA ALA A 130 29.01 18.41 11.64
C ALA A 130 29.41 17.29 10.68
N HIS A 131 30.63 16.78 10.79
CA HIS A 131 31.19 15.72 9.95
C HIS A 131 31.00 15.94 8.44
N PRO A 132 31.34 17.11 7.85
CA PRO A 132 31.25 17.30 6.41
C PRO A 132 32.25 16.42 5.66
N GLU A 133 31.94 16.12 4.42
CA GLU A 133 32.93 15.58 3.47
C GLU A 133 33.85 16.71 3.02
N LEU A 134 35.17 16.47 3.06
CA LEU A 134 36.19 17.37 2.52
C LEU A 134 36.96 16.65 1.42
N GLU A 135 36.93 17.19 0.23
CA GLU A 135 37.69 16.70 -0.92
C GLU A 135 38.68 17.78 -1.38
N VAL A 136 39.86 17.35 -1.80
CA VAL A 136 40.85 18.29 -2.35
C VAL A 136 40.32 18.90 -3.63
N TYR A 137 40.45 20.20 -3.81
CA TYR A 137 39.95 20.92 -4.98
C TYR A 137 41.13 21.53 -5.75
N PRO A 138 41.22 21.36 -7.14
CA PRO A 138 40.35 20.54 -7.96
C PRO A 138 40.55 19.02 -7.78
N PRO A 139 39.53 18.19 -8.03
CA PRO A 139 39.62 16.74 -7.86
C PRO A 139 40.65 16.17 -8.89
N LYS A 140 41.43 15.14 -8.47
CA LYS A 140 42.50 14.52 -9.29
C LYS A 140 42.01 13.82 -10.58
N ASP A 141 40.72 13.56 -10.70
CA ASP A 141 40.09 12.87 -11.85
C ASP A 141 39.75 13.84 -13.02
N SER A 142 40.13 15.12 -12.93
CA SER A 142 39.88 16.11 -13.97
C SER A 142 40.98 16.17 -15.07
N GLU A 143 41.93 15.25 -15.07
CA GLU A 143 43.05 15.20 -16.06
C GLU A 143 42.61 14.73 -17.45
N GLY A 144 41.34 14.73 -17.81
CA GLY A 144 40.82 14.33 -19.13
C GLY A 144 40.03 15.40 -19.90
N ILE A 145 39.86 16.60 -19.34
CA ILE A 145 39.15 17.69 -20.03
C ILE A 145 40.20 18.71 -20.49
N PRO A 146 40.27 19.09 -21.78
CA PRO A 146 41.23 20.10 -22.25
C PRO A 146 40.94 21.40 -21.47
N SER A 147 41.91 21.82 -20.65
CA SER A 147 41.91 23.12 -19.99
C SER A 147 41.95 24.18 -21.10
N ASN A 148 40.81 24.77 -21.42
CA ASN A 148 40.85 26.04 -22.17
C ASN A 148 41.58 27.04 -21.29
N GLY A 149 42.73 27.51 -21.74
CA GLY A 149 43.68 28.38 -21.03
C GLY A 149 43.17 29.75 -20.59
N ALA A 150 41.86 29.94 -20.46
CA ALA A 150 41.21 31.14 -19.94
C ALA A 150 41.12 31.20 -18.41
N ALA A 151 41.35 30.07 -17.68
CA ALA A 151 41.23 30.03 -16.22
C ALA A 151 42.50 30.46 -15.47
N GLU A 152 43.68 30.35 -16.08
CA GLU A 152 44.96 30.77 -15.46
C GLU A 152 45.22 32.27 -15.62
N GLU A 153 44.76 32.93 -16.70
CA GLU A 153 44.95 34.39 -16.90
C GLU A 153 44.01 35.24 -16.02
N LEU A 154 42.88 34.71 -15.52
CA LEU A 154 41.96 35.44 -14.61
C LEU A 154 42.39 35.38 -13.13
N GLY A 155 43.29 34.49 -12.77
CA GLY A 155 43.82 34.37 -11.39
C GLY A 155 44.95 35.36 -11.06
N ALA A 156 45.65 35.89 -12.08
CA ALA A 156 46.86 36.71 -11.88
C ALA A 156 46.60 38.23 -11.89
N GLN A 157 45.39 38.69 -12.24
CA GLN A 157 45.10 40.14 -12.35
C GLN A 157 44.22 40.74 -11.24
N THR A 158 43.95 40.02 -10.15
CA THR A 158 43.04 40.53 -9.09
C THR A 158 43.71 40.84 -7.75
N GLU A 159 45.04 41.02 -7.72
CA GLU A 159 45.71 41.43 -6.44
C GLU A 159 45.71 42.97 -6.19
N ASN A 160 45.23 43.79 -7.10
CA ASN A 160 45.15 45.22 -6.86
C ASN A 160 43.85 45.83 -7.40
N ASN A 161 42.72 45.58 -6.73
CA ASN A 161 41.58 46.52 -6.82
C ASN A 161 40.67 46.41 -5.60
N VAL A 162 40.46 47.57 -4.96
CA VAL A 162 39.54 47.83 -3.85
C VAL A 162 38.10 47.41 -4.23
N PRO A 163 37.34 46.74 -3.35
CA PRO A 163 36.04 46.23 -3.72
C PRO A 163 35.05 47.37 -3.88
N THR A 164 34.53 47.53 -5.10
CA THR A 164 33.33 48.32 -5.38
C THR A 164 32.10 47.56 -4.87
N LEU A 165 31.24 48.26 -4.13
CA LEU A 165 30.11 47.74 -3.36
C LEU A 165 28.93 47.19 -4.20
N PHE A 166 29.03 47.08 -5.51
CA PHE A 166 28.01 46.53 -6.41
C PHE A 166 28.71 45.69 -7.51
N GLY A 167 28.98 44.42 -7.18
CA GLY A 167 29.44 43.44 -8.20
C GLY A 167 28.22 42.90 -8.97
N ASN A 168 28.28 42.98 -10.30
CA ASN A 168 27.26 42.54 -11.23
C ASN A 168 26.79 41.12 -10.96
N GLU A 169 25.48 40.93 -10.77
CA GLU A 169 24.82 39.60 -10.64
C GLU A 169 25.13 38.67 -11.85
N GLU A 170 25.33 39.25 -13.03
CA GLU A 170 25.73 38.51 -14.24
C GLU A 170 27.14 37.85 -14.13
N ALA A 171 28.10 38.48 -13.46
CA ALA A 171 29.42 37.91 -13.23
C ALA A 171 29.39 36.75 -12.20
N VAL A 172 28.46 36.81 -11.25
CA VAL A 172 28.23 35.72 -10.28
C VAL A 172 27.50 34.55 -10.95
N MET A 173 26.55 34.82 -11.84
CA MET A 173 25.86 33.81 -12.64
C MET A 173 26.78 33.13 -13.65
N ALA A 174 27.65 33.87 -14.32
CA ALA A 174 28.67 33.33 -15.26
C ALA A 174 29.70 32.43 -14.53
N ARG A 175 30.10 32.77 -13.29
CA ARG A 175 30.94 31.90 -12.43
C ARG A 175 30.23 30.62 -12.02
N ARG A 176 28.91 30.62 -11.83
CA ARG A 176 28.11 29.42 -11.53
C ARG A 176 28.13 28.40 -12.69
N GLN A 177 28.17 28.87 -13.93
CA GLN A 177 28.15 27.98 -15.12
C GLN A 177 29.49 27.29 -15.42
N THR A 178 30.61 27.83 -14.95
CA THR A 178 31.95 27.29 -15.24
C THR A 178 32.47 26.25 -14.24
N LEU A 179 31.82 26.03 -13.13
CA LEU A 179 32.23 25.10 -12.05
C LEU A 179 31.32 23.86 -11.91
N VAL A 180 30.62 23.50 -12.99
CA VAL A 180 29.75 22.30 -12.97
C VAL A 180 30.64 21.06 -12.86
N SER A 181 30.57 20.39 -11.70
CA SER A 181 31.09 19.03 -11.56
C SER A 181 30.45 18.13 -12.63
N PRO A 182 31.19 17.24 -13.31
CA PRO A 182 30.60 16.30 -14.25
C PRO A 182 29.56 15.35 -13.62
N TRP A 183 29.29 15.49 -12.33
CA TRP A 183 28.35 14.70 -11.53
C TRP A 183 27.34 15.62 -10.82
N ALA A 184 26.49 16.26 -11.59
CA ALA A 184 25.49 17.20 -11.07
C ALA A 184 24.58 16.58 -10.01
N LEU A 185 24.20 15.32 -10.18
CA LEU A 185 23.29 14.59 -9.29
C LEU A 185 23.95 13.32 -8.76
N GLN A 186 24.37 13.34 -7.49
CA GLN A 186 24.98 12.17 -6.84
C GLN A 186 23.90 11.19 -6.36
N PRO A 187 23.90 9.92 -6.82
CA PRO A 187 22.96 8.91 -6.37
C PRO A 187 23.21 8.51 -4.92
N HIS A 188 22.13 8.36 -4.14
CA HIS A 188 22.20 7.90 -2.76
C HIS A 188 21.43 6.57 -2.61
N TYR A 189 22.16 5.49 -2.26
CA TYR A 189 21.63 4.14 -2.09
C TYR A 189 21.31 3.84 -0.64
N HIS A 190 20.34 2.98 -0.41
CA HIS A 190 20.06 2.46 0.91
C HIS A 190 21.24 1.67 1.44
N THR A 191 21.61 1.92 2.69
CA THR A 191 22.66 1.21 3.39
C THR A 191 22.21 0.93 4.81
N THR A 192 22.45 -0.31 5.29
CA THR A 192 22.10 -0.71 6.66
C THR A 192 23.21 -0.31 7.64
N GLU A 193 22.90 -0.30 8.93
CA GLU A 193 23.89 -0.04 9.99
C GLU A 193 25.04 -1.07 9.97
N LYS A 194 24.75 -2.32 9.58
CA LYS A 194 25.76 -3.37 9.44
C LYS A 194 26.71 -3.05 8.27
N MET A 195 26.18 -2.59 7.14
CA MET A 195 27.01 -2.15 6.00
C MET A 195 27.93 -0.98 6.42
N LYS A 196 27.41 0.02 7.12
CA LYS A 196 28.19 1.18 7.59
C LYS A 196 29.34 0.76 8.53
N ARG A 197 29.13 -0.22 9.43
CA ARG A 197 30.19 -0.77 10.30
C ARG A 197 31.36 -1.39 9.53
N PHE A 198 31.11 -1.95 8.34
CA PHE A 198 32.13 -2.47 7.44
C PHE A 198 32.65 -1.42 6.44
N SER A 199 32.42 -0.13 6.73
CA SER A 199 32.80 0.98 5.84
C SER A 199 32.22 0.86 4.42
N PHE A 200 31.05 0.20 4.29
CA PHE A 200 30.37 -0.01 3.04
C PHE A 200 29.17 0.94 2.93
N ASN A 201 29.44 2.13 2.43
CA ASN A 201 28.48 3.22 2.33
C ASN A 201 27.90 3.38 0.90
N SER A 202 27.02 4.35 0.70
CA SER A 202 26.39 4.65 -0.58
C SER A 202 27.39 4.93 -1.72
N ARG A 203 28.57 5.52 -1.42
CA ARG A 203 29.60 5.80 -2.42
C ARG A 203 30.21 4.52 -2.95
N GLN A 204 30.51 3.53 -2.07
CA GLN A 204 31.02 2.24 -2.50
C GLN A 204 29.98 1.48 -3.36
N VAL A 205 28.68 1.54 -3.00
CA VAL A 205 27.63 0.95 -3.84
C VAL A 205 27.63 1.61 -5.21
N SER A 206 27.72 2.93 -5.28
CA SER A 206 27.80 3.69 -6.54
C SER A 206 29.01 3.26 -7.41
N GLU A 207 30.18 3.04 -6.81
CA GLU A 207 31.37 2.53 -7.52
C GLU A 207 31.14 1.13 -8.08
N LEU A 208 30.51 0.24 -7.30
CA LEU A 208 30.18 -1.12 -7.79
C LEU A 208 29.20 -1.08 -8.94
N VAL A 209 28.17 -0.23 -8.87
CA VAL A 209 27.20 -0.04 -9.98
C VAL A 209 27.93 0.46 -11.23
N ARG A 210 28.87 1.40 -11.09
CA ARG A 210 29.69 1.89 -12.22
C ARG A 210 30.53 0.77 -12.84
N ASN A 211 31.14 -0.07 -12.01
CA ASN A 211 31.89 -1.22 -12.48
C ASN A 211 30.99 -2.23 -13.19
N ALA A 212 29.77 -2.45 -12.69
CA ALA A 212 28.76 -3.31 -13.30
C ALA A 212 28.33 -2.78 -14.67
N LEU A 213 28.01 -1.49 -14.80
CA LEU A 213 27.65 -0.86 -16.07
C LEU A 213 28.82 -0.92 -17.09
N LYS A 214 30.06 -0.71 -16.65
CA LYS A 214 31.24 -0.89 -17.49
C LYS A 214 31.43 -2.33 -17.98
N ALA A 215 31.19 -3.32 -17.09
CA ALA A 215 31.30 -4.74 -17.43
C ALA A 215 30.21 -5.17 -18.42
N VAL A 216 28.98 -4.71 -18.25
CA VAL A 216 27.86 -4.99 -19.16
C VAL A 216 28.01 -4.27 -20.49
N GLY A 217 28.56 -3.05 -20.50
CA GLY A 217 28.73 -2.22 -21.73
C GLY A 217 27.39 -2.06 -22.44
N ASN A 218 27.37 -2.35 -23.75
CA ASN A 218 26.17 -2.29 -24.59
C ASN A 218 25.40 -3.62 -24.64
N ASN A 219 25.76 -4.62 -23.81
CA ASN A 219 25.20 -5.97 -23.88
C ASN A 219 24.00 -6.17 -22.95
N MET A 220 23.28 -5.12 -22.58
CA MET A 220 22.01 -5.25 -21.83
C MET A 220 20.88 -5.54 -22.83
N PRO A 221 20.29 -6.74 -22.81
CA PRO A 221 19.24 -7.08 -23.74
C PRO A 221 17.99 -6.27 -23.46
N GLU A 222 17.32 -5.83 -24.53
CA GLU A 222 16.04 -5.15 -24.43
C GLU A 222 14.96 -6.13 -23.92
N THR A 223 14.04 -5.64 -23.12
CA THR A 223 12.94 -6.42 -22.53
C THR A 223 11.65 -6.31 -23.33
N LEU A 224 11.47 -5.22 -24.07
CA LEU A 224 10.28 -4.93 -24.86
C LEU A 224 10.61 -4.92 -26.36
N PRO A 225 9.69 -5.35 -27.23
CA PRO A 225 9.87 -5.22 -28.68
C PRO A 225 9.72 -3.78 -29.15
N ASP A 226 10.37 -3.47 -30.28
CA ASP A 226 10.40 -2.13 -30.85
C ASP A 226 9.03 -1.48 -31.07
N TYR A 227 8.02 -2.26 -31.43
CA TYR A 227 6.68 -1.71 -31.66
C TYR A 227 6.02 -1.18 -30.37
N ILE A 228 6.30 -1.80 -29.21
CA ILE A 228 5.84 -1.29 -27.90
C ILE A 228 6.63 -0.03 -27.53
N ILE A 229 7.95 -0.07 -27.67
CA ILE A 229 8.83 1.06 -27.35
C ILE A 229 8.40 2.30 -28.14
N LYS A 230 8.17 2.15 -29.44
CA LYS A 230 7.72 3.25 -30.33
C LYS A 230 6.31 3.72 -30.00
N LYS A 231 5.35 2.79 -29.83
CA LYS A 231 3.93 3.13 -29.55
C LYS A 231 3.78 3.95 -28.26
N TYR A 232 4.54 3.61 -27.21
CA TYR A 232 4.41 4.26 -25.90
C TYR A 232 5.50 5.30 -25.62
N HIS A 233 6.33 5.63 -26.63
CA HIS A 233 7.42 6.61 -26.54
C HIS A 233 8.36 6.34 -25.35
N LEU A 234 8.84 5.11 -25.23
CA LEU A 234 9.70 4.68 -24.15
C LEU A 234 11.16 4.87 -24.50
N ALA A 235 11.98 5.23 -23.52
CA ALA A 235 13.44 5.27 -23.66
C ALA A 235 14.01 3.84 -23.74
N PRO A 236 15.21 3.63 -24.37
CA PRO A 236 15.89 2.35 -24.36
C PRO A 236 16.24 1.89 -22.92
N LEU A 237 16.19 0.58 -22.65
CA LEU A 237 16.39 0.04 -21.31
C LEU A 237 17.76 0.40 -20.73
N LEU A 238 18.83 0.14 -21.46
CA LEU A 238 20.21 0.43 -21.01
C LEU A 238 20.38 1.93 -20.66
N ALA A 239 19.92 2.81 -21.54
CA ALA A 239 19.98 4.26 -21.29
C ALA A 239 19.19 4.65 -20.03
N SER A 240 18.01 4.05 -19.81
CA SER A 240 17.19 4.33 -18.65
C SER A 240 17.84 3.86 -17.35
N VAL A 241 18.47 2.68 -17.34
CA VAL A 241 19.21 2.18 -16.17
C VAL A 241 20.43 3.06 -15.90
N GLN A 242 21.19 3.44 -16.93
CA GLN A 242 22.33 4.34 -16.78
C GLN A 242 21.93 5.71 -16.22
N THR A 243 20.86 6.30 -16.77
CA THR A 243 20.34 7.59 -16.31
C THR A 243 19.85 7.53 -14.87
N LEU A 244 19.16 6.45 -14.44
CA LEU A 244 18.73 6.33 -13.05
C LEU A 244 19.89 6.16 -12.07
N HIS A 245 21.00 5.58 -12.48
CA HIS A 245 22.18 5.49 -11.61
C HIS A 245 23.04 6.75 -11.66
N PHE A 246 23.21 7.35 -12.83
CA PHE A 246 24.12 8.49 -13.05
C PHE A 246 23.46 9.52 -13.98
N PRO A 247 22.44 10.25 -13.51
CA PRO A 247 21.77 11.26 -14.32
C PRO A 247 22.71 12.44 -14.59
N GLN A 248 22.68 12.95 -15.80
CA GLN A 248 23.40 14.17 -16.16
C GLN A 248 22.60 15.43 -15.77
N SER A 249 21.27 15.33 -15.83
CA SER A 249 20.35 16.38 -15.38
C SER A 249 19.12 15.81 -14.67
N SER A 250 18.40 16.65 -13.95
CA SER A 250 17.11 16.27 -13.33
C SER A 250 16.02 16.03 -14.38
N GLU A 251 16.14 16.61 -15.56
CA GLU A 251 15.15 16.53 -16.65
C GLU A 251 15.10 15.15 -17.31
N GLU A 252 16.18 14.38 -17.27
CA GLU A 252 16.25 13.03 -17.85
C GLU A 252 15.58 11.96 -16.97
N LEU A 253 15.51 12.19 -15.64
CA LEU A 253 15.02 11.22 -14.69
C LEU A 253 13.56 10.79 -14.92
N PRO A 254 12.59 11.66 -15.28
CA PRO A 254 11.21 11.28 -15.51
C PRO A 254 11.04 10.26 -16.64
N ALA A 255 11.75 10.43 -17.76
CA ALA A 255 11.70 9.52 -18.89
C ALA A 255 12.30 8.14 -18.57
N ALA A 256 13.44 8.12 -17.88
CA ALA A 256 14.07 6.89 -17.42
C ALA A 256 13.22 6.13 -16.39
N ARG A 257 12.65 6.85 -15.42
CA ARG A 257 11.71 6.26 -14.45
C ARG A 257 10.47 5.71 -15.12
N ARG A 258 9.87 6.46 -16.07
CA ARG A 258 8.70 6.02 -16.82
C ARG A 258 8.96 4.72 -17.56
N ARG A 259 10.15 4.56 -18.16
CA ARG A 259 10.51 3.32 -18.83
C ARG A 259 10.52 2.13 -17.88
N LEU A 260 11.21 2.20 -16.75
CA LEU A 260 11.31 1.08 -15.82
C LEU A 260 9.98 0.78 -15.11
N LYS A 261 9.21 1.82 -14.76
CA LYS A 261 7.85 1.64 -14.25
C LYS A 261 6.95 0.94 -15.27
N PHE A 262 7.06 1.31 -16.54
CA PHE A 262 6.31 0.64 -17.61
C PHE A 262 6.70 -0.84 -17.71
N ASP A 263 7.99 -1.17 -17.66
CA ASP A 263 8.46 -2.56 -17.70
C ASP A 263 7.85 -3.37 -16.54
N GLU A 264 8.00 -2.92 -15.31
CA GLU A 264 7.51 -3.62 -14.13
C GLU A 264 5.98 -3.82 -14.17
N LEU A 265 5.24 -2.75 -14.48
CA LEU A 265 3.78 -2.80 -14.54
C LEU A 265 3.26 -3.61 -15.73
N PHE A 266 3.92 -3.52 -16.89
CA PHE A 266 3.55 -4.30 -18.07
C PHE A 266 3.71 -5.80 -17.81
N TYR A 267 4.85 -6.25 -17.28
CA TYR A 267 5.08 -7.65 -16.98
C TYR A 267 4.18 -8.17 -15.87
N LEU A 268 3.89 -7.33 -14.88
CA LEU A 268 2.91 -7.65 -13.84
C LEU A 268 1.52 -7.89 -14.45
N GLN A 269 1.04 -6.98 -15.30
CA GLN A 269 -0.27 -7.12 -15.94
C GLN A 269 -0.29 -8.29 -16.94
N LEU A 270 0.81 -8.53 -17.64
CA LEU A 270 0.93 -9.63 -18.59
C LEU A 270 0.83 -11.00 -17.89
N ASP A 271 1.53 -11.17 -16.76
CA ASP A 271 1.45 -12.41 -15.96
C ASP A 271 0.04 -12.65 -15.43
N ILE A 272 -0.59 -11.63 -14.88
CA ILE A 272 -1.97 -11.68 -14.37
C ILE A 272 -2.96 -12.07 -15.47
N LEU A 273 -2.90 -11.40 -16.61
CA LEU A 273 -3.83 -11.67 -17.74
C LEU A 273 -3.58 -13.05 -18.36
N ARG A 274 -2.32 -13.47 -18.47
CA ARG A 274 -1.93 -14.81 -18.91
C ARG A 274 -2.49 -15.89 -17.97
N TYR A 275 -2.30 -15.72 -16.68
CA TYR A 275 -2.84 -16.63 -15.66
C TYR A 275 -4.38 -16.71 -15.74
N THR A 276 -5.05 -15.56 -15.80
CA THR A 276 -6.51 -15.48 -15.91
C THR A 276 -7.03 -16.19 -17.17
N LYS A 277 -6.34 -16.00 -18.32
CA LYS A 277 -6.68 -16.66 -19.59
C LYS A 277 -6.52 -18.17 -19.47
N ASN A 278 -5.38 -18.64 -18.96
CA ASN A 278 -5.10 -20.06 -18.81
C ASN A 278 -6.11 -20.72 -17.86
N ARG A 279 -6.45 -20.06 -16.77
CA ARG A 279 -7.50 -20.54 -15.86
C ARG A 279 -8.85 -20.66 -16.55
N LYS A 280 -9.29 -19.63 -17.29
CA LYS A 280 -10.57 -19.64 -18.03
C LYS A 280 -10.63 -20.74 -19.10
N LEU A 281 -9.48 -21.18 -19.61
CA LEU A 281 -9.39 -22.28 -20.57
C LEU A 281 -9.38 -23.66 -19.89
N ASN A 282 -8.75 -23.78 -18.74
CA ASN A 282 -8.53 -25.06 -18.07
C ASN A 282 -9.69 -25.50 -17.18
N TYR A 283 -10.48 -24.56 -16.63
CA TYR A 283 -11.59 -24.88 -15.72
C TYR A 283 -12.94 -24.63 -16.38
N ALA A 284 -13.59 -25.72 -16.82
CA ALA A 284 -14.98 -25.68 -17.24
C ALA A 284 -15.88 -25.39 -16.03
N GLY A 285 -16.73 -24.39 -16.10
CA GLY A 285 -17.75 -24.06 -15.10
C GLY A 285 -19.09 -24.76 -15.38
N PHE A 286 -19.98 -24.69 -14.42
CA PHE A 286 -21.37 -25.02 -14.65
C PHE A 286 -22.02 -23.96 -15.56
N VAL A 287 -23.07 -24.32 -16.28
CA VAL A 287 -23.84 -23.37 -17.08
C VAL A 287 -25.20 -23.16 -16.42
N PHE A 288 -25.45 -21.95 -15.93
CA PHE A 288 -26.79 -21.58 -15.46
C PHE A 288 -27.55 -20.95 -16.63
N SER A 289 -28.25 -21.81 -17.35
CA SER A 289 -28.80 -21.50 -18.67
C SER A 289 -29.98 -20.54 -18.65
N HIS A 290 -30.73 -20.49 -17.55
CA HIS A 290 -31.95 -19.69 -17.46
C HIS A 290 -32.07 -18.97 -16.11
N VAL A 291 -32.90 -17.94 -16.09
CA VAL A 291 -33.39 -17.28 -14.89
C VAL A 291 -34.82 -17.77 -14.72
N GLY A 292 -35.07 -18.52 -13.64
CA GLY A 292 -36.33 -19.23 -13.48
C GLY A 292 -37.33 -18.54 -12.57
N GLU A 293 -38.27 -19.34 -12.06
CA GLU A 293 -39.43 -18.86 -11.32
C GLU A 293 -39.04 -18.30 -9.94
N MET A 294 -38.04 -18.88 -9.27
CA MET A 294 -37.60 -18.39 -7.94
C MET A 294 -37.05 -16.97 -8.02
N PHE A 295 -36.23 -16.70 -9.04
CA PHE A 295 -35.72 -15.35 -9.26
C PHE A 295 -36.84 -14.36 -9.62
N HIS A 296 -37.70 -14.69 -10.55
CA HIS A 296 -38.79 -13.79 -10.98
C HIS A 296 -39.79 -13.52 -9.87
N THR A 297 -40.20 -14.55 -9.14
CA THR A 297 -41.12 -14.41 -8.01
C THR A 297 -40.56 -13.51 -6.92
N PHE A 298 -39.27 -13.71 -6.58
CA PHE A 298 -38.59 -12.84 -5.61
C PHE A 298 -38.50 -11.40 -6.13
N TYR A 299 -38.06 -11.21 -7.36
CA TYR A 299 -37.84 -9.89 -7.95
C TYR A 299 -39.14 -9.07 -8.06
N GLU A 300 -40.25 -9.72 -8.41
CA GLU A 300 -41.55 -9.05 -8.64
C GLU A 300 -42.38 -8.87 -7.38
N LYS A 301 -42.31 -9.84 -6.43
CA LYS A 301 -43.24 -9.86 -5.28
C LYS A 301 -42.58 -9.57 -3.94
N TYR A 302 -41.31 -10.02 -3.75
CA TYR A 302 -40.68 -10.02 -2.43
C TYR A 302 -39.50 -9.08 -2.31
N LEU A 303 -39.10 -8.40 -3.40
CA LEU A 303 -38.01 -7.42 -3.35
C LEU A 303 -38.44 -6.22 -2.49
N PRO A 304 -37.80 -5.96 -1.34
CA PRO A 304 -38.26 -4.96 -0.37
C PRO A 304 -38.07 -3.51 -0.83
N PHE A 305 -37.24 -3.30 -1.86
CA PHE A 305 -36.94 -1.98 -2.42
C PHE A 305 -36.44 -2.12 -3.87
N PRO A 306 -36.62 -1.10 -4.72
CA PRO A 306 -36.12 -1.14 -6.09
C PRO A 306 -34.60 -1.17 -6.10
N LEU A 307 -34.01 -2.01 -6.98
CA LEU A 307 -32.58 -2.07 -7.17
C LEU A 307 -32.05 -0.76 -7.78
N THR A 308 -30.87 -0.34 -7.35
CA THR A 308 -30.13 0.78 -7.96
C THR A 308 -29.64 0.41 -9.36
N GLY A 309 -29.24 1.41 -10.14
CA GLY A 309 -28.63 1.21 -11.46
C GLY A 309 -27.39 0.33 -11.39
N ALA A 310 -26.52 0.59 -10.40
CA ALA A 310 -25.32 -0.19 -10.14
C ALA A 310 -25.62 -1.66 -9.78
N GLN A 311 -26.59 -1.91 -8.91
CA GLN A 311 -26.99 -3.27 -8.55
C GLN A 311 -27.52 -4.04 -9.76
N LYS A 312 -28.38 -3.41 -10.58
CA LYS A 312 -28.90 -4.02 -11.83
C LYS A 312 -27.77 -4.34 -12.82
N ARG A 313 -26.78 -3.45 -12.96
CA ARG A 313 -25.60 -3.67 -13.81
C ARG A 313 -24.82 -4.88 -13.34
N VAL A 314 -24.53 -4.96 -12.05
CA VAL A 314 -23.74 -6.04 -11.45
C VAL A 314 -24.46 -7.39 -11.56
N VAL A 315 -25.76 -7.45 -11.29
CA VAL A 315 -26.54 -8.70 -11.48
C VAL A 315 -26.48 -9.17 -12.93
N LYS A 316 -26.54 -8.26 -13.93
CA LYS A 316 -26.38 -8.61 -15.35
C LYS A 316 -24.96 -9.14 -15.65
N GLU A 317 -23.92 -8.57 -15.06
CA GLU A 317 -22.55 -9.05 -15.20
C GLU A 317 -22.41 -10.48 -14.66
N ILE A 318 -22.88 -10.72 -13.44
CA ILE A 318 -22.88 -12.05 -12.80
C ILE A 318 -23.66 -13.06 -13.65
N ARG A 319 -24.89 -12.72 -14.09
CA ARG A 319 -25.71 -13.58 -14.93
C ARG A 319 -24.98 -13.99 -16.22
N ARG A 320 -24.31 -13.03 -16.87
CA ARG A 320 -23.55 -13.30 -18.09
C ARG A 320 -22.45 -14.31 -17.83
N ASP A 321 -21.69 -14.15 -16.74
CA ASP A 321 -20.59 -15.05 -16.40
C ASP A 321 -21.09 -16.46 -16.05
N LEU A 322 -22.20 -16.57 -15.33
CA LEU A 322 -22.83 -17.85 -14.96
C LEU A 322 -23.34 -18.63 -16.18
N GLY A 323 -23.64 -17.94 -17.28
CA GLY A 323 -24.15 -18.54 -18.52
C GLY A 323 -23.09 -19.01 -19.53
N VAL A 324 -21.79 -18.73 -19.34
CA VAL A 324 -20.76 -18.94 -20.38
C VAL A 324 -20.08 -20.32 -20.33
N GLY A 325 -20.34 -21.16 -19.32
CA GLY A 325 -19.71 -22.48 -19.18
C GLY A 325 -18.24 -22.43 -18.73
N ARG A 326 -17.80 -21.32 -18.19
CA ARG A 326 -16.51 -21.11 -17.53
C ARG A 326 -16.74 -20.79 -16.07
N GLN A 327 -15.81 -21.23 -15.19
CA GLN A 327 -15.92 -20.88 -13.78
C GLN A 327 -15.90 -19.35 -13.58
N MET A 328 -16.98 -18.79 -13.04
CA MET A 328 -16.97 -17.41 -12.58
C MET A 328 -16.13 -17.31 -11.31
N ASN A 329 -15.24 -16.33 -11.27
CA ASN A 329 -14.50 -15.94 -10.06
C ASN A 329 -14.52 -14.41 -9.99
N ARG A 330 -15.46 -13.86 -9.21
CA ARG A 330 -15.80 -12.43 -9.25
C ARG A 330 -15.74 -11.78 -7.88
N LEU A 331 -15.11 -10.62 -7.82
CA LEU A 331 -15.08 -9.74 -6.65
C LEU A 331 -16.19 -8.69 -6.77
N LEU A 332 -17.12 -8.71 -5.83
CA LEU A 332 -18.16 -7.71 -5.66
C LEU A 332 -17.75 -6.70 -4.61
N GLN A 333 -17.40 -5.51 -5.06
CA GLN A 333 -17.05 -4.40 -4.19
C GLN A 333 -18.20 -3.42 -4.04
N GLY A 334 -18.29 -2.81 -2.88
CA GLY A 334 -19.23 -1.74 -2.61
C GLY A 334 -19.13 -1.31 -1.17
N ASP A 335 -19.49 -0.09 -0.91
CA ASP A 335 -19.46 0.48 0.44
C ASP A 335 -20.35 -0.30 1.42
N VAL A 336 -20.16 -0.08 2.72
CA VAL A 336 -21.00 -0.68 3.76
C VAL A 336 -22.46 -0.27 3.50
N GLY A 337 -23.34 -1.28 3.38
CA GLY A 337 -24.78 -1.05 3.11
C GLY A 337 -25.12 -0.67 1.66
N SER A 338 -24.24 -0.88 0.70
CA SER A 338 -24.54 -0.74 -0.74
C SER A 338 -25.48 -1.83 -1.30
N GLY A 339 -25.84 -2.83 -0.47
CA GLY A 339 -26.75 -3.92 -0.86
C GLY A 339 -26.06 -5.11 -1.53
N LYS A 340 -24.78 -5.37 -1.23
CA LYS A 340 -24.05 -6.56 -1.72
C LYS A 340 -24.78 -7.87 -1.42
N THR A 341 -25.33 -8.02 -0.22
CA THR A 341 -26.11 -9.21 0.20
C THR A 341 -27.32 -9.44 -0.71
N MET A 342 -28.00 -8.38 -1.16
CA MET A 342 -29.13 -8.49 -2.09
C MET A 342 -28.67 -9.00 -3.47
N VAL A 343 -27.57 -8.50 -3.98
CA VAL A 343 -26.97 -8.97 -5.25
C VAL A 343 -26.53 -10.44 -5.12
N ALA A 344 -25.95 -10.82 -3.97
CA ALA A 344 -25.57 -12.20 -3.70
C ALA A 344 -26.80 -13.13 -3.62
N LEU A 345 -27.90 -12.70 -3.00
CA LEU A 345 -29.16 -13.45 -2.96
C LEU A 345 -29.73 -13.65 -4.38
N LEU A 346 -29.74 -12.61 -5.21
CA LEU A 346 -30.23 -12.73 -6.60
C LEU A 346 -29.36 -13.71 -7.41
N ALA A 347 -28.04 -13.71 -7.20
CA ALA A 347 -27.16 -14.70 -7.81
C ALA A 347 -27.42 -16.12 -7.30
N ALA A 348 -27.74 -16.26 -5.99
CA ALA A 348 -28.10 -17.54 -5.37
C ALA A 348 -29.41 -18.09 -5.95
N LEU A 349 -30.42 -17.24 -6.16
CA LEU A 349 -31.68 -17.66 -6.76
C LEU A 349 -31.51 -18.14 -8.20
N ILE A 350 -30.63 -17.50 -8.99
CA ILE A 350 -30.26 -17.99 -10.33
C ILE A 350 -29.64 -19.40 -10.25
N ALA A 351 -28.75 -19.66 -9.26
CA ALA A 351 -28.17 -20.98 -9.07
C ALA A 351 -29.22 -22.04 -8.70
N ILE A 352 -30.14 -21.70 -7.81
CA ILE A 352 -31.23 -22.56 -7.35
C ILE A 352 -32.18 -22.89 -8.50
N ASP A 353 -32.55 -21.92 -9.33
CA ASP A 353 -33.38 -22.12 -10.53
C ASP A 353 -32.76 -23.10 -11.53
N ASN A 354 -31.43 -23.27 -11.50
CA ASN A 354 -30.69 -24.24 -12.32
C ASN A 354 -30.38 -25.57 -11.61
N GLY A 355 -30.99 -25.82 -10.44
CA GLY A 355 -30.83 -27.08 -9.67
C GLY A 355 -29.54 -27.19 -8.87
N PHE A 356 -28.89 -26.07 -8.55
CA PHE A 356 -27.66 -26.04 -7.76
C PHE A 356 -27.87 -25.53 -6.35
N GLN A 357 -27.07 -26.05 -5.44
CA GLN A 357 -26.97 -25.52 -4.08
C GLN A 357 -25.96 -24.36 -4.01
N VAL A 358 -26.14 -23.53 -3.00
CA VAL A 358 -25.29 -22.36 -2.72
C VAL A 358 -24.71 -22.46 -1.33
N CYS A 359 -23.43 -22.14 -1.14
CA CYS A 359 -22.86 -21.88 0.17
C CYS A 359 -22.53 -20.40 0.34
N LEU A 360 -22.87 -19.83 1.52
CA LEU A 360 -22.50 -18.48 1.91
C LEU A 360 -21.59 -18.56 3.14
N MET A 361 -20.33 -18.15 2.95
CA MET A 361 -19.29 -18.22 3.96
C MET A 361 -19.05 -16.85 4.57
N ALA A 362 -19.18 -16.74 5.90
CA ALA A 362 -18.93 -15.55 6.67
C ALA A 362 -17.72 -15.74 7.60
N PRO A 363 -16.97 -14.68 7.95
CA PRO A 363 -15.76 -14.79 8.76
C PRO A 363 -16.02 -15.12 10.23
N THR A 364 -17.21 -14.82 10.75
CA THR A 364 -17.59 -15.06 12.14
C THR A 364 -18.98 -15.71 12.25
N GLU A 365 -19.25 -16.35 13.38
CA GLU A 365 -20.54 -16.98 13.66
C GLU A 365 -21.67 -15.96 13.72
N ILE A 366 -21.45 -14.83 14.38
CA ILE A 366 -22.44 -13.72 14.47
C ILE A 366 -22.86 -13.23 13.07
N LEU A 367 -21.89 -13.06 12.15
CA LEU A 367 -22.21 -12.69 10.77
C LEU A 367 -22.96 -13.79 10.02
N ALA A 368 -22.59 -15.05 10.24
CA ALA A 368 -23.30 -16.17 9.64
C ALA A 368 -24.77 -16.22 10.11
N GLU A 369 -25.02 -16.01 11.39
CA GLU A 369 -26.38 -15.94 11.97
C GLU A 369 -27.15 -14.74 11.40
N GLN A 370 -26.55 -13.56 11.28
CA GLN A 370 -27.20 -12.40 10.66
C GLN A 370 -27.54 -12.62 9.19
N HIS A 371 -26.65 -13.27 8.44
CA HIS A 371 -26.95 -13.65 7.06
C HIS A 371 -28.11 -14.64 7.00
N LEU A 372 -28.14 -15.63 7.92
CA LEU A 372 -29.26 -16.57 8.01
C LEU A 372 -30.59 -15.87 8.25
N GLU A 373 -30.63 -14.99 9.27
CA GLU A 373 -31.84 -14.23 9.61
C GLU A 373 -32.30 -13.33 8.46
N THR A 374 -31.34 -12.63 7.84
CA THR A 374 -31.62 -11.75 6.69
C THR A 374 -32.19 -12.55 5.52
N LEU A 375 -31.58 -13.69 5.18
CA LEU A 375 -32.05 -14.54 4.08
C LEU A 375 -33.39 -15.17 4.40
N LYS A 376 -33.61 -15.67 5.62
CA LYS A 376 -34.93 -16.18 6.05
C LYS A 376 -36.00 -15.12 5.99
N GLY A 377 -35.70 -13.87 6.41
CA GLY A 377 -36.64 -12.76 6.30
C GLY A 377 -37.04 -12.42 4.88
N PHE A 378 -36.09 -12.48 3.94
CA PHE A 378 -36.39 -12.23 2.52
C PHE A 378 -37.10 -13.41 1.83
N LEU A 379 -36.85 -14.64 2.26
CA LEU A 379 -37.31 -15.87 1.61
C LEU A 379 -38.45 -16.58 2.36
N GLN A 380 -39.03 -15.95 3.40
CA GLN A 380 -40.00 -16.60 4.31
C GLN A 380 -41.21 -17.24 3.60
N ASP A 381 -41.63 -16.65 2.45
CA ASP A 381 -42.80 -17.11 1.70
C ASP A 381 -42.38 -17.87 0.41
N MET A 382 -41.11 -18.26 0.30
CA MET A 382 -40.57 -18.98 -0.86
C MET A 382 -40.13 -20.40 -0.45
N PRO A 383 -40.25 -21.40 -1.34
CA PRO A 383 -39.84 -22.78 -1.07
C PRO A 383 -38.30 -22.93 -1.17
N VAL A 384 -37.56 -22.11 -0.46
CA VAL A 384 -36.09 -22.13 -0.46
C VAL A 384 -35.59 -22.49 0.94
N GLY A 385 -35.00 -23.68 1.08
CA GLY A 385 -34.41 -24.16 2.33
C GLY A 385 -33.08 -23.44 2.65
N VAL A 386 -33.02 -22.75 3.80
CA VAL A 386 -31.81 -22.08 4.30
C VAL A 386 -31.41 -22.63 5.65
N SER A 387 -30.19 -23.08 5.82
CA SER A 387 -29.64 -23.66 7.05
C SER A 387 -28.31 -23.04 7.47
N LEU A 388 -27.96 -23.19 8.77
CA LEU A 388 -26.73 -22.69 9.36
C LEU A 388 -25.80 -23.83 9.77
N LEU A 389 -24.52 -23.68 9.48
CA LEU A 389 -23.45 -24.60 9.94
C LEU A 389 -22.26 -23.81 10.48
N THR A 390 -22.13 -23.73 11.78
CA THR A 390 -21.02 -23.10 12.50
C THR A 390 -20.37 -24.07 13.48
N GLY A 391 -19.31 -23.66 14.17
CA GLY A 391 -18.66 -24.45 15.23
C GLY A 391 -19.58 -24.75 16.42
N ASN A 392 -20.57 -23.88 16.68
CA ASN A 392 -21.56 -24.04 17.77
C ASN A 392 -22.66 -25.05 17.46
N VAL A 393 -22.90 -25.38 16.20
CA VAL A 393 -23.89 -26.42 15.83
C VAL A 393 -23.26 -27.80 16.06
N LYS A 394 -23.74 -28.50 17.09
CA LYS A 394 -23.19 -29.78 17.58
C LYS A 394 -24.23 -30.90 17.64
N GLY A 395 -23.76 -32.13 17.81
CA GLY A 395 -24.62 -33.29 18.11
C GLY A 395 -25.63 -33.63 17.02
N ALA A 396 -26.88 -33.89 17.42
CA ALA A 396 -27.95 -34.30 16.50
C ALA A 396 -28.31 -33.21 15.48
N ALA A 397 -28.29 -31.92 15.90
CA ALA A 397 -28.56 -30.80 15.01
C ALA A 397 -27.54 -30.74 13.83
N ARG A 398 -26.24 -30.88 14.13
CA ARG A 398 -25.22 -30.95 13.09
C ARG A 398 -25.41 -32.12 12.13
N LYS A 399 -25.72 -33.31 12.66
CA LYS A 399 -25.99 -34.50 11.84
C LYS A 399 -27.17 -34.28 10.90
N ARG A 400 -28.23 -33.64 11.38
CA ARG A 400 -29.42 -33.35 10.59
C ARG A 400 -29.10 -32.37 9.46
N VAL A 401 -28.43 -31.24 9.75
CA VAL A 401 -28.03 -30.27 8.73
C VAL A 401 -27.15 -30.91 7.67
N LEU A 402 -26.17 -31.75 8.05
CA LEU A 402 -25.30 -32.45 7.10
C LEU A 402 -26.08 -33.43 6.22
N ALA A 403 -27.08 -34.13 6.76
CA ALA A 403 -27.95 -35.02 5.98
C ALA A 403 -28.81 -34.23 5.00
N ASP A 404 -29.48 -33.16 5.45
CA ASP A 404 -30.36 -32.33 4.64
C ASP A 404 -29.57 -31.65 3.48
N VAL A 405 -28.30 -31.25 3.71
CA VAL A 405 -27.39 -30.72 2.67
C VAL A 405 -27.04 -31.81 1.66
N ALA A 406 -26.70 -33.01 2.13
CA ALA A 406 -26.32 -34.12 1.25
C ALA A 406 -27.50 -34.65 0.42
N ASN A 407 -28.73 -34.52 0.90
CA ASN A 407 -29.95 -34.89 0.19
C ASN A 407 -30.42 -33.82 -0.80
N GLY A 408 -29.97 -32.56 -0.65
CA GLY A 408 -30.41 -31.44 -1.48
C GLY A 408 -31.59 -30.64 -0.91
N ASP A 409 -32.09 -30.97 0.30
CA ASP A 409 -33.20 -30.28 0.95
C ASP A 409 -32.82 -28.84 1.39
N VAL A 410 -31.53 -28.61 1.63
CA VAL A 410 -30.98 -27.27 1.90
C VAL A 410 -30.46 -26.68 0.59
N HIS A 411 -31.07 -25.59 0.16
CA HIS A 411 -30.68 -24.85 -1.05
C HIS A 411 -29.53 -23.87 -0.78
N ILE A 412 -29.56 -23.16 0.37
CA ILE A 412 -28.52 -22.23 0.80
C ILE A 412 -27.97 -22.65 2.16
N LEU A 413 -26.70 -23.01 2.23
CA LEU A 413 -26.01 -23.30 3.46
C LEU A 413 -25.15 -22.12 3.88
N VAL A 414 -25.50 -21.47 4.99
CA VAL A 414 -24.76 -20.35 5.57
C VAL A 414 -23.82 -20.89 6.66
N GLY A 415 -22.62 -20.36 6.78
CA GLY A 415 -21.73 -20.75 7.86
C GLY A 415 -20.38 -20.09 7.84
N THR A 416 -19.46 -20.61 8.66
CA THR A 416 -18.09 -20.13 8.76
C THR A 416 -17.14 -21.09 8.03
N HIS A 417 -15.87 -21.13 8.45
CA HIS A 417 -14.89 -22.13 7.96
C HIS A 417 -15.34 -23.59 8.10
N ALA A 418 -16.38 -23.86 8.90
CA ALA A 418 -16.98 -25.19 9.01
C ALA A 418 -17.50 -25.72 7.67
N LEU A 419 -17.87 -24.84 6.71
CA LEU A 419 -18.37 -25.21 5.38
C LEU A 419 -17.31 -25.92 4.52
N ILE A 420 -16.04 -25.65 4.72
CA ILE A 420 -14.94 -26.22 3.97
C ILE A 420 -14.41 -27.53 4.56
N GLU A 421 -14.95 -28.00 5.70
CA GLU A 421 -14.57 -29.28 6.29
C GLU A 421 -14.88 -30.44 5.33
N PRO A 422 -14.04 -31.50 5.25
CA PRO A 422 -14.28 -32.67 4.38
C PRO A 422 -15.62 -33.37 4.62
N LYS A 423 -16.13 -33.32 5.86
CA LYS A 423 -17.41 -33.97 6.26
C LYS A 423 -18.64 -33.27 5.69
N VAL A 424 -18.52 -32.04 5.18
CA VAL A 424 -19.63 -31.31 4.55
C VAL A 424 -19.66 -31.72 3.08
N VAL A 425 -20.61 -32.56 2.74
CA VAL A 425 -20.85 -33.05 1.37
C VAL A 425 -22.11 -32.39 0.83
N PHE A 426 -21.99 -31.66 -0.24
CA PHE A 426 -23.13 -31.06 -0.96
C PHE A 426 -23.70 -32.05 -1.97
N HIS A 427 -25.00 -32.02 -2.17
CA HIS A 427 -25.63 -32.79 -3.26
C HIS A 427 -25.17 -32.25 -4.63
N ASN A 428 -25.21 -30.93 -4.83
CA ASN A 428 -24.82 -30.29 -6.09
C ASN A 428 -24.44 -28.81 -5.88
N LEU A 429 -23.24 -28.52 -5.33
CA LEU A 429 -22.79 -27.17 -5.08
C LEU A 429 -22.42 -26.48 -6.40
N GLY A 430 -23.12 -25.40 -6.78
CA GLY A 430 -22.87 -24.64 -8.00
C GLY A 430 -22.31 -23.23 -7.77
N LEU A 431 -22.60 -22.62 -6.61
CA LEU A 431 -22.16 -21.24 -6.31
C LEU A 431 -21.64 -21.17 -4.86
N ALA A 432 -20.47 -20.61 -4.67
CA ALA A 432 -19.93 -20.26 -3.35
C ALA A 432 -19.80 -18.74 -3.24
N ILE A 433 -20.42 -18.17 -2.21
CA ILE A 433 -20.40 -16.76 -1.87
C ILE A 433 -19.52 -16.60 -0.63
N ILE A 434 -18.54 -15.72 -0.68
CA ILE A 434 -17.58 -15.49 0.40
C ILE A 434 -17.65 -14.03 0.81
N ASP A 435 -18.05 -13.77 2.06
CA ASP A 435 -18.12 -12.42 2.60
C ASP A 435 -16.82 -12.06 3.34
N GLU A 436 -16.37 -10.80 3.19
CA GLU A 436 -15.15 -10.23 3.79
C GLU A 436 -13.88 -11.06 3.51
N GLN A 437 -13.52 -11.17 2.24
CA GLN A 437 -12.41 -11.99 1.72
C GLN A 437 -11.10 -11.86 2.47
N HIS A 438 -10.73 -10.66 2.95
CA HIS A 438 -9.44 -10.39 3.57
C HIS A 438 -9.17 -11.25 4.83
N ARG A 439 -10.18 -11.94 5.35
CA ARG A 439 -10.09 -12.87 6.50
C ARG A 439 -9.94 -14.33 6.09
N PHE A 440 -9.97 -14.65 4.79
CA PHE A 440 -9.85 -16.01 4.28
C PHE A 440 -8.61 -16.16 3.38
N GLY A 441 -7.70 -17.06 3.72
CA GLY A 441 -6.52 -17.35 2.92
C GLY A 441 -6.84 -18.05 1.58
N VAL A 442 -5.97 -17.91 0.59
CA VAL A 442 -6.08 -18.56 -0.72
C VAL A 442 -6.26 -20.07 -0.61
N LYS A 443 -5.53 -20.72 0.32
CA LYS A 443 -5.63 -22.17 0.60
C LYS A 443 -7.02 -22.62 1.09
N GLN A 444 -7.76 -21.73 1.76
CA GLN A 444 -9.10 -22.06 2.25
C GLN A 444 -10.13 -22.01 1.11
N ARG A 445 -9.98 -21.09 0.17
CA ARG A 445 -10.83 -20.98 -1.03
C ARG A 445 -10.65 -22.20 -1.94
N ALA A 446 -9.42 -22.67 -2.11
CA ALA A 446 -9.11 -23.85 -2.91
C ALA A 446 -9.89 -25.10 -2.46
N LYS A 447 -10.14 -25.28 -1.16
CA LYS A 447 -10.94 -26.39 -0.63
C LYS A 447 -12.42 -26.38 -1.06
N LEU A 448 -12.95 -25.24 -1.51
CA LEU A 448 -14.31 -25.18 -2.07
C LEU A 448 -14.37 -25.79 -3.48
N TRP A 449 -13.25 -25.81 -4.22
CA TRP A 449 -13.19 -26.35 -5.57
C TRP A 449 -13.43 -27.88 -5.58
N ASP A 450 -13.01 -28.55 -4.50
CA ASP A 450 -13.12 -30.02 -4.37
C ASP A 450 -14.51 -30.46 -3.88
N LYS A 451 -15.46 -29.52 -3.70
CA LYS A 451 -16.78 -29.83 -3.15
C LYS A 451 -17.79 -30.32 -4.19
N ASN A 452 -17.44 -30.30 -5.47
CA ASN A 452 -18.25 -30.86 -6.56
C ASN A 452 -17.33 -31.40 -7.66
N VAL A 453 -17.86 -32.16 -8.60
CA VAL A 453 -17.18 -32.74 -9.77
C VAL A 453 -16.53 -31.64 -10.65
N ARG A 454 -17.17 -30.48 -10.73
CA ARG A 454 -16.60 -29.25 -11.32
C ARG A 454 -16.50 -28.19 -10.25
N PRO A 455 -15.50 -27.30 -10.31
CA PRO A 455 -15.39 -26.21 -9.35
C PRO A 455 -16.65 -25.33 -9.39
N PRO A 456 -17.25 -24.99 -8.24
CA PRO A 456 -18.38 -24.07 -8.19
C PRO A 456 -17.95 -22.66 -8.65
N HIS A 457 -18.91 -21.86 -9.08
CA HIS A 457 -18.71 -20.44 -9.28
C HIS A 457 -18.38 -19.75 -7.94
N ILE A 458 -17.50 -18.77 -7.96
CA ILE A 458 -17.08 -18.03 -6.75
C ILE A 458 -17.50 -16.57 -6.88
N LEU A 459 -18.26 -16.10 -5.91
CA LEU A 459 -18.59 -14.69 -5.72
C LEU A 459 -18.01 -14.21 -4.39
N VAL A 460 -17.01 -13.38 -4.46
CA VAL A 460 -16.35 -12.81 -3.27
C VAL A 460 -16.93 -11.42 -3.03
N MET A 461 -17.27 -11.11 -1.79
CA MET A 461 -17.76 -9.79 -1.40
C MET A 461 -16.77 -9.09 -0.46
N THR A 462 -16.64 -7.78 -0.58
CA THR A 462 -15.91 -6.96 0.39
C THR A 462 -16.59 -5.62 0.62
N ALA A 463 -16.61 -5.20 1.89
CA ALA A 463 -17.08 -3.87 2.28
C ALA A 463 -15.95 -2.84 2.34
N THR A 464 -14.69 -3.26 2.18
CA THR A 464 -13.58 -2.33 2.00
C THR A 464 -13.49 -1.96 0.54
N PRO A 465 -13.78 -0.71 0.16
CA PRO A 465 -13.49 -0.26 -1.18
C PRO A 465 -11.99 -0.32 -1.43
N ILE A 466 -11.60 -0.93 -2.55
CA ILE A 466 -10.22 -0.97 -3.02
C ILE A 466 -10.24 -0.29 -4.39
N PRO A 467 -9.33 0.64 -4.68
CA PRO A 467 -9.27 1.23 -6.00
C PRO A 467 -9.30 0.17 -7.10
N ARG A 468 -10.13 0.36 -8.11
CA ARG A 468 -10.40 -0.67 -9.15
C ARG A 468 -9.12 -1.19 -9.80
N THR A 469 -8.18 -0.31 -10.08
CA THR A 469 -6.87 -0.64 -10.67
C THR A 469 -6.04 -1.53 -9.75
N LEU A 470 -6.02 -1.23 -8.45
CA LEU A 470 -5.31 -2.03 -7.46
C LEU A 470 -6.02 -3.39 -7.25
N ALA A 471 -7.35 -3.40 -7.19
CA ALA A 471 -8.11 -4.64 -7.08
C ALA A 471 -7.83 -5.60 -8.24
N MET A 472 -7.78 -5.09 -9.48
CA MET A 472 -7.44 -5.86 -10.67
C MET A 472 -5.98 -6.36 -10.70
N THR A 473 -5.12 -5.81 -9.87
CA THR A 473 -3.70 -6.18 -9.77
C THR A 473 -3.46 -7.15 -8.62
N VAL A 474 -3.94 -6.81 -7.43
CA VAL A 474 -3.76 -7.63 -6.21
C VAL A 474 -4.61 -8.91 -6.26
N TYR A 475 -5.81 -8.80 -6.84
CA TYR A 475 -6.74 -9.93 -7.03
C TYR A 475 -6.89 -10.27 -8.52
N GLY A 476 -5.78 -10.34 -9.24
CA GLY A 476 -5.74 -10.49 -10.69
C GLY A 476 -6.46 -11.71 -11.25
N ASP A 477 -6.79 -12.67 -10.38
CA ASP A 477 -7.60 -13.85 -10.67
C ASP A 477 -9.13 -13.59 -10.57
N LEU A 478 -9.56 -12.42 -10.09
CA LEU A 478 -10.96 -12.04 -9.94
C LEU A 478 -11.39 -11.02 -10.97
N ASP A 479 -12.54 -11.25 -11.63
CA ASP A 479 -13.25 -10.22 -12.36
C ASP A 479 -13.91 -9.28 -11.35
N VAL A 480 -13.84 -7.95 -11.53
CA VAL A 480 -14.28 -6.96 -10.53
C VAL A 480 -15.59 -6.31 -10.94
N SER A 481 -16.57 -6.35 -10.04
CA SER A 481 -17.83 -5.58 -10.11
C SER A 481 -17.91 -4.60 -8.96
N VAL A 482 -18.37 -3.38 -9.23
CA VAL A 482 -18.46 -2.30 -8.25
C VAL A 482 -19.90 -1.82 -8.11
N ILE A 483 -20.41 -1.75 -6.88
CA ILE A 483 -21.63 -1.05 -6.52
C ILE A 483 -21.24 0.33 -5.99
N ASP A 484 -21.32 1.32 -6.86
CA ASP A 484 -20.95 2.71 -6.64
C ASP A 484 -22.16 3.62 -6.29
N GLU A 485 -23.33 3.01 -6.04
CA GLU A 485 -24.55 3.69 -5.64
C GLU A 485 -25.04 3.14 -4.29
N LEU A 486 -25.59 4.02 -3.47
CA LEU A 486 -26.28 3.64 -2.23
C LEU A 486 -27.76 3.42 -2.49
N PRO A 487 -28.42 2.47 -1.78
CA PRO A 487 -29.86 2.25 -1.88
C PRO A 487 -30.66 3.52 -1.54
N PRO A 488 -31.81 3.74 -2.21
CA PRO A 488 -32.65 4.89 -1.94
C PRO A 488 -33.13 4.91 -0.47
N GLY A 489 -33.27 6.12 0.09
CA GLY A 489 -33.72 6.33 1.47
C GLY A 489 -32.61 6.32 2.53
N ARG A 490 -31.39 5.94 2.19
CA ARG A 490 -30.25 6.02 3.12
C ARG A 490 -29.73 7.45 3.23
N LYS A 491 -29.62 7.97 4.45
CA LYS A 491 -29.02 9.27 4.72
C LYS A 491 -27.50 9.12 4.92
N PRO A 492 -26.67 10.01 4.33
CA PRO A 492 -25.24 9.99 4.57
C PRO A 492 -24.94 10.26 6.06
N VAL A 493 -23.96 9.54 6.61
CA VAL A 493 -23.49 9.74 7.97
C VAL A 493 -22.68 11.03 8.03
N GLN A 494 -23.08 11.95 8.89
CA GLN A 494 -22.34 13.21 9.10
C GLN A 494 -21.10 12.91 9.95
N THR A 495 -19.91 13.21 9.41
CA THR A 495 -18.65 13.06 10.14
C THR A 495 -18.23 14.39 10.74
N LEU A 496 -17.97 14.41 12.05
CA LEU A 496 -17.53 15.57 12.80
C LEU A 496 -16.15 15.30 13.40
N HIS A 497 -15.31 16.34 13.49
CA HIS A 497 -14.02 16.27 14.15
C HIS A 497 -14.06 17.12 15.42
N TYR A 498 -13.73 16.51 16.55
CA TYR A 498 -13.64 17.13 17.86
C TYR A 498 -12.24 16.91 18.45
N THR A 499 -11.82 17.84 19.27
CA THR A 499 -10.60 17.74 20.07
C THR A 499 -10.96 17.42 21.52
N SER A 500 -9.97 17.14 22.36
CA SER A 500 -10.18 16.94 23.79
C SER A 500 -10.84 18.10 24.53
N TYR A 501 -10.82 19.31 23.94
CA TYR A 501 -11.50 20.50 24.49
C TYR A 501 -13.02 20.51 24.20
N ASP A 502 -13.46 19.78 23.20
CA ASP A 502 -14.86 19.74 22.75
C ASP A 502 -15.68 18.65 23.44
N LEU A 503 -15.12 17.94 24.44
CA LEU A 503 -15.80 16.86 25.16
C LEU A 503 -17.14 17.26 25.79
N PRO A 504 -17.33 18.45 26.37
CA PRO A 504 -18.63 18.88 26.87
C PRO A 504 -19.70 18.90 25.76
N ASN A 505 -19.36 19.40 24.58
CA ASN A 505 -20.26 19.44 23.41
C ASN A 505 -20.56 18.03 22.89
N LEU A 506 -19.56 17.14 22.91
CA LEU A 506 -19.73 15.73 22.55
C LEU A 506 -20.74 15.06 23.48
N PHE A 507 -20.57 15.19 24.79
CA PHE A 507 -21.46 14.57 25.78
C PHE A 507 -22.88 15.14 25.72
N GLU A 508 -23.03 16.42 25.47
CA GLU A 508 -24.33 17.05 25.23
C GLU A 508 -25.01 16.47 23.97
N GLY A 509 -24.27 16.33 22.86
CA GLY A 509 -24.77 15.69 21.64
C GLY A 509 -25.18 14.22 21.86
N MET A 510 -24.39 13.46 22.61
CA MET A 510 -24.74 12.08 22.98
C MET A 510 -26.02 12.03 23.85
N ARG A 511 -26.16 12.94 24.83
CA ARG A 511 -27.38 12.99 25.68
C ARG A 511 -28.63 13.22 24.86
N ARG A 512 -28.60 14.12 23.87
CA ARG A 512 -29.74 14.37 22.98
C ARG A 512 -30.17 13.09 22.25
N GLN A 513 -29.20 12.36 21.69
CA GLN A 513 -29.48 11.13 20.99
C GLN A 513 -29.99 10.01 21.90
N LEU A 514 -29.46 9.91 23.11
CA LEU A 514 -29.93 8.97 24.13
C LEU A 514 -31.34 9.29 24.60
N LEU A 515 -31.69 10.57 24.76
CA LEU A 515 -33.06 11.04 25.09
C LEU A 515 -34.08 10.69 24.00
N GLU A 516 -33.65 10.66 22.73
CA GLU A 516 -34.45 10.21 21.59
C GLU A 516 -34.57 8.66 21.53
N GLY A 517 -34.03 7.93 22.51
CA GLY A 517 -34.01 6.47 22.55
C GLY A 517 -33.01 5.81 21.62
N ARG A 518 -32.02 6.57 21.10
CA ARG A 518 -30.95 6.07 20.23
C ARG A 518 -29.83 5.46 21.05
N GLN A 519 -28.97 4.67 20.36
CA GLN A 519 -27.83 4.01 20.97
C GLN A 519 -26.52 4.59 20.41
N VAL A 520 -25.46 4.50 21.22
CA VAL A 520 -24.15 5.10 20.93
C VAL A 520 -23.07 4.03 20.99
N TYR A 521 -22.23 3.97 19.96
CA TYR A 521 -20.95 3.28 19.99
C TYR A 521 -19.82 4.23 20.40
N VAL A 522 -18.93 3.77 21.28
CA VAL A 522 -17.68 4.47 21.62
C VAL A 522 -16.51 3.51 21.41
N VAL A 523 -15.59 3.84 20.50
CA VAL A 523 -14.50 2.96 20.10
C VAL A 523 -13.15 3.55 20.49
N PHE A 524 -12.33 2.75 21.17
CA PHE A 524 -10.94 3.07 21.53
C PHE A 524 -9.96 2.29 20.65
N PRO A 525 -8.78 2.86 20.32
CA PRO A 525 -7.76 2.15 19.53
C PRO A 525 -7.14 0.99 20.30
N LEU A 526 -6.66 -0.02 19.56
CA LEU A 526 -5.77 -1.07 20.06
C LEU A 526 -4.34 -0.77 19.55
N ILE A 527 -3.35 -0.82 20.43
CA ILE A 527 -1.92 -0.69 20.06
C ILE A 527 -1.26 -2.05 20.28
N GLU A 528 -0.76 -2.67 19.22
CA GLU A 528 -0.15 -4.00 19.26
C GLU A 528 1.07 -4.09 20.21
N GLU A 529 1.80 -2.99 20.41
CA GLU A 529 3.00 -2.93 21.24
C GLU A 529 2.77 -2.71 22.75
N SER A 530 1.56 -2.33 23.19
CA SER A 530 1.25 -2.07 24.60
C SER A 530 -0.17 -2.47 25.04
N GLU A 531 -0.54 -3.72 24.80
CA GLU A 531 -1.86 -4.28 25.17
C GLU A 531 -2.32 -3.98 26.60
N LYS A 532 -1.40 -3.72 27.55
CA LYS A 532 -1.74 -3.34 28.93
C LYS A 532 -2.18 -1.88 29.05
N SER A 533 -1.66 -0.99 28.18
CA SER A 533 -2.03 0.42 28.14
C SER A 533 -3.42 0.61 27.55
N ASP A 534 -3.73 -0.12 26.48
CA ASP A 534 -4.98 0.03 25.72
C ASP A 534 -6.21 -0.41 26.52
N LEU A 535 -6.05 -1.46 27.33
CA LEU A 535 -7.11 -1.89 28.24
C LEU A 535 -7.35 -0.86 29.36
N LYS A 536 -6.30 -0.17 29.82
CA LYS A 536 -6.44 0.93 30.79
C LYS A 536 -7.17 2.11 30.16
N ASP A 537 -6.87 2.46 28.91
CA ASP A 537 -7.55 3.55 28.21
C ASP A 537 -9.03 3.23 28.00
N LEU A 538 -9.37 2.00 27.63
CA LEU A 538 -10.76 1.54 27.52
C LEU A 538 -11.45 1.54 28.88
N GLU A 539 -10.84 1.00 29.95
CA GLU A 539 -11.42 0.97 31.29
C GLU A 539 -11.62 2.39 31.85
N ASN A 540 -10.65 3.27 31.68
CA ASN A 540 -10.78 4.67 32.08
C ASN A 540 -11.91 5.37 31.32
N GLY A 541 -11.97 5.18 29.99
CA GLY A 541 -13.04 5.71 29.15
C GLY A 541 -14.41 5.15 29.53
N TYR A 542 -14.49 3.85 29.84
CA TYR A 542 -15.71 3.22 30.33
C TYR A 542 -16.19 3.84 31.65
N LEU A 543 -15.30 4.01 32.62
CA LEU A 543 -15.61 4.65 33.91
C LEU A 543 -16.07 6.10 33.73
N GLN A 544 -15.35 6.87 32.89
CA GLN A 544 -15.71 8.25 32.55
C GLN A 544 -17.11 8.35 31.94
N LEU A 545 -17.47 7.42 31.07
CA LEU A 545 -18.81 7.39 30.47
C LEU A 545 -19.89 6.97 31.48
N CYS A 546 -19.61 6.03 32.39
CA CYS A 546 -20.53 5.68 33.49
C CYS A 546 -20.80 6.90 34.38
N GLU A 547 -19.78 7.68 34.72
CA GLU A 547 -19.93 8.90 35.51
C GLU A 547 -20.65 10.02 34.74
N ALA A 548 -20.39 10.18 33.43
CA ALA A 548 -21.03 11.22 32.63
C ALA A 548 -22.49 10.92 32.30
N PHE A 549 -22.91 9.63 32.30
CA PHE A 549 -24.25 9.18 31.92
C PHE A 549 -24.88 8.28 32.97
N PRO A 550 -25.11 8.78 34.21
CA PRO A 550 -25.55 7.94 35.36
C PRO A 550 -26.94 7.34 35.18
N GLY A 551 -27.74 7.77 34.22
CA GLY A 551 -29.10 7.24 33.96
C GLY A 551 -29.17 6.23 32.82
N TYR A 552 -28.03 5.84 32.22
CA TYR A 552 -27.98 4.97 31.05
C TYR A 552 -27.09 3.75 31.30
N SER A 553 -27.50 2.61 30.72
CA SER A 553 -26.68 1.39 30.78
C SER A 553 -25.49 1.49 29.81
N VAL A 554 -24.29 1.36 30.36
CA VAL A 554 -23.04 1.34 29.62
C VAL A 554 -22.47 -0.08 29.62
N GLY A 555 -22.35 -0.68 28.43
CA GLY A 555 -21.72 -1.97 28.24
C GLY A 555 -20.30 -1.85 27.70
N LYS A 556 -19.48 -2.90 27.81
CA LYS A 556 -18.16 -2.96 27.26
C LYS A 556 -17.87 -4.24 26.51
N VAL A 557 -17.11 -4.16 25.41
CA VAL A 557 -16.65 -5.32 24.60
C VAL A 557 -15.19 -5.11 24.18
N HIS A 558 -14.33 -6.08 24.45
CA HIS A 558 -12.92 -6.02 24.05
C HIS A 558 -12.35 -7.40 23.68
N GLY A 559 -11.18 -7.42 23.03
CA GLY A 559 -10.57 -8.63 22.47
C GLY A 559 -10.36 -9.78 23.44
N ARG A 560 -10.09 -9.49 24.72
CA ARG A 560 -9.77 -10.49 25.77
C ARG A 560 -11.00 -11.13 26.44
N MET A 561 -12.21 -10.63 26.21
CA MET A 561 -13.41 -11.28 26.71
C MET A 561 -13.59 -12.64 26.06
N LYS A 562 -14.16 -13.58 26.82
CA LYS A 562 -14.54 -14.90 26.28
C LYS A 562 -15.60 -14.72 25.19
N PRO A 563 -15.64 -15.60 24.17
CA PRO A 563 -16.64 -15.50 23.11
C PRO A 563 -18.07 -15.34 23.61
N ALA A 564 -18.49 -16.12 24.59
CA ALA A 564 -19.83 -16.04 25.18
C ALA A 564 -20.14 -14.70 25.88
N GLU A 565 -19.12 -14.08 26.50
CA GLU A 565 -19.28 -12.76 27.14
C GLU A 565 -19.43 -11.65 26.11
N LYS A 566 -18.66 -11.74 25.00
CA LYS A 566 -18.78 -10.81 23.86
C LYS A 566 -20.16 -10.90 23.23
N GLU A 567 -20.64 -12.12 23.03
CA GLU A 567 -21.93 -12.40 22.43
C GLU A 567 -23.05 -11.85 23.32
N ALA A 568 -23.02 -12.12 24.64
CA ALA A 568 -24.00 -11.61 25.60
C ALA A 568 -24.03 -10.07 25.61
N ALA A 569 -22.86 -9.40 25.61
CA ALA A 569 -22.81 -7.94 25.59
C ALA A 569 -23.37 -7.35 24.28
N MET A 570 -23.12 -8.01 23.15
CA MET A 570 -23.68 -7.58 21.87
C MET A 570 -25.19 -7.82 21.79
N GLN A 571 -25.68 -8.93 22.30
CA GLN A 571 -27.11 -9.22 22.36
C GLN A 571 -27.85 -8.21 23.24
N ALA A 572 -27.32 -7.87 24.42
CA ALA A 572 -27.86 -6.83 25.28
C ALA A 572 -27.95 -5.46 24.60
N PHE A 573 -26.91 -5.13 23.78
CA PHE A 573 -26.92 -3.91 22.97
C PHE A 573 -27.97 -3.96 21.86
N MET A 574 -28.10 -5.09 21.14
CA MET A 574 -29.14 -5.27 20.11
C MET A 574 -30.55 -5.23 20.71
N ALA A 575 -30.75 -5.80 21.91
CA ALA A 575 -32.01 -5.77 22.64
C ALA A 575 -32.34 -4.40 23.24
N ARG A 576 -31.47 -3.39 23.11
CA ARG A 576 -31.58 -2.04 23.68
C ARG A 576 -31.51 -1.99 25.22
N GLU A 577 -31.06 -3.07 25.85
CA GLU A 577 -30.81 -3.11 27.30
C GLU A 577 -29.56 -2.27 27.64
N THR A 578 -28.62 -2.20 26.74
CA THR A 578 -27.44 -1.31 26.78
C THR A 578 -27.62 -0.16 25.81
N GLN A 579 -27.46 1.09 26.25
CA GLN A 579 -27.62 2.29 25.44
C GLN A 579 -26.27 2.80 24.91
N ILE A 580 -25.19 2.63 25.66
CA ILE A 580 -23.85 3.03 25.25
C ILE A 580 -22.96 1.78 25.24
N LEU A 581 -22.35 1.45 24.11
CA LEU A 581 -21.42 0.32 24.01
C LEU A 581 -20.00 0.83 23.79
N VAL A 582 -19.16 0.59 24.79
CA VAL A 582 -17.72 0.91 24.74
C VAL A 582 -16.95 -0.28 24.22
N SER A 583 -16.09 -0.08 23.22
CA SER A 583 -15.33 -1.19 22.68
C SER A 583 -13.95 -0.81 22.19
N THR A 584 -13.13 -1.82 21.93
CA THR A 584 -11.98 -1.72 21.07
C THR A 584 -12.38 -1.99 19.61
N THR A 585 -11.41 -2.06 18.67
CA THR A 585 -11.61 -2.33 17.23
C THR A 585 -12.39 -3.63 16.92
N VAL A 586 -12.72 -4.45 17.92
CA VAL A 586 -13.49 -5.70 17.77
C VAL A 586 -14.86 -5.49 17.13
N ILE A 587 -15.43 -4.28 17.18
CA ILE A 587 -16.70 -3.93 16.47
C ILE A 587 -16.54 -3.86 14.94
N GLU A 588 -15.34 -3.97 14.39
CA GLU A 588 -15.16 -4.08 12.94
C GLU A 588 -15.96 -5.23 12.33
N VAL A 589 -16.38 -6.20 13.13
CA VAL A 589 -17.08 -7.39 12.68
C VAL A 589 -18.60 -7.21 12.69
N GLY A 590 -19.12 -6.76 11.57
CA GLY A 590 -20.39 -7.11 10.95
C GLY A 590 -21.73 -6.86 11.66
N VAL A 591 -21.82 -6.59 12.95
CA VAL A 591 -23.09 -6.51 13.67
C VAL A 591 -23.91 -5.29 13.24
N ASN A 592 -25.16 -5.54 12.81
CA ASN A 592 -26.09 -4.52 12.38
C ASN A 592 -27.01 -4.11 13.54
N VAL A 593 -26.87 -2.87 14.04
CA VAL A 593 -27.78 -2.29 15.04
C VAL A 593 -28.41 -1.02 14.46
N PRO A 594 -29.59 -1.10 13.84
CA PRO A 594 -30.23 0.03 13.17
C PRO A 594 -30.50 1.23 14.07
N ASN A 595 -30.71 1.00 15.38
CA ASN A 595 -30.97 2.03 16.38
C ASN A 595 -29.70 2.79 16.84
N ALA A 596 -28.50 2.29 16.53
CA ALA A 596 -27.25 2.98 16.83
C ALA A 596 -26.99 4.08 15.79
N THR A 597 -27.19 5.34 16.19
CA THR A 597 -27.07 6.52 15.32
C THR A 597 -25.79 7.30 15.55
N VAL A 598 -25.06 7.06 16.64
CA VAL A 598 -23.83 7.77 16.96
C VAL A 598 -22.66 6.80 17.09
N MET A 599 -21.59 7.09 16.37
CA MET A 599 -20.29 6.44 16.48
C MET A 599 -19.26 7.47 16.97
N VAL A 600 -18.70 7.27 18.15
CA VAL A 600 -17.61 8.07 18.68
C VAL A 600 -16.32 7.26 18.56
N VAL A 601 -15.33 7.79 17.82
CA VAL A 601 -14.00 7.17 17.69
C VAL A 601 -13.02 7.99 18.52
N TRP A 602 -12.58 7.42 19.63
CA TRP A 602 -11.63 8.05 20.55
C TRP A 602 -10.20 7.88 20.03
N ASN A 603 -9.36 8.90 20.19
CA ASN A 603 -8.00 8.92 19.65
C ASN A 603 -7.97 8.51 18.15
N ALA A 604 -8.84 9.13 17.35
CA ALA A 604 -9.02 8.84 15.93
C ALA A 604 -7.72 9.03 15.11
N ASP A 605 -6.76 9.79 15.63
CA ASP A 605 -5.41 9.97 15.08
C ASP A 605 -4.60 8.68 15.01
N ARG A 606 -4.97 7.65 15.79
CA ARG A 606 -4.29 6.34 15.82
C ARG A 606 -4.88 5.31 14.86
N PHE A 607 -6.00 5.61 14.21
CA PHE A 607 -6.66 4.72 13.25
C PHE A 607 -6.22 4.99 11.81
N GLY A 608 -6.17 3.93 11.00
CA GLY A 608 -6.08 4.07 9.54
C GLY A 608 -7.39 4.57 8.92
N LEU A 609 -7.33 5.18 7.73
CA LEU A 609 -8.51 5.69 7.03
C LEU A 609 -9.54 4.59 6.75
N SER A 610 -9.09 3.42 6.30
CA SER A 610 -9.95 2.27 6.03
C SER A 610 -10.70 1.81 7.29
N GLN A 611 -10.04 1.82 8.46
CA GLN A 611 -10.67 1.48 9.74
C GLN A 611 -11.71 2.52 10.15
N LEU A 612 -11.37 3.81 10.06
CA LEU A 612 -12.31 4.90 10.34
C LEU A 612 -13.56 4.82 9.45
N HIS A 613 -13.37 4.50 8.16
CA HIS A 613 -14.46 4.32 7.22
C HIS A 613 -15.35 3.13 7.58
N GLN A 614 -14.77 1.99 7.94
CA GLN A 614 -15.52 0.81 8.39
C GLN A 614 -16.32 1.09 9.67
N LEU A 615 -15.72 1.79 10.65
CA LEU A 615 -16.39 2.21 11.88
C LEU A 615 -17.55 3.16 11.59
N ARG A 616 -17.35 4.16 10.72
CA ARG A 616 -18.42 5.06 10.25
C ARG A 616 -19.58 4.27 9.64
N GLY A 617 -19.29 3.24 8.88
CA GLY A 617 -20.31 2.37 8.25
C GLY A 617 -21.13 1.52 9.22
N ARG A 618 -20.78 1.47 10.51
CA ARG A 618 -21.57 0.76 11.55
C ARG A 618 -22.80 1.51 11.99
N VAL A 619 -22.87 2.82 11.74
CA VAL A 619 -24.04 3.66 11.96
C VAL A 619 -24.65 4.10 10.63
N GLY A 620 -25.83 4.71 10.64
CA GLY A 620 -26.50 5.17 9.42
C GLY A 620 -27.15 4.03 8.61
N ARG A 621 -27.57 2.96 9.27
CA ARG A 621 -28.28 1.85 8.64
C ARG A 621 -29.81 1.97 8.73
N GLY A 622 -30.30 2.92 9.51
CA GLY A 622 -31.72 3.30 9.62
C GLY A 622 -32.06 4.52 8.76
N ALA A 623 -33.33 4.97 8.84
CA ALA A 623 -33.82 6.17 8.17
C ALA A 623 -33.43 7.48 8.91
N ASP A 624 -32.83 7.38 10.10
CA ASP A 624 -32.50 8.49 10.96
C ASP A 624 -31.14 9.10 10.61
N ARG A 625 -30.96 10.38 10.97
CA ARG A 625 -29.65 11.03 10.84
C ARG A 625 -28.66 10.37 11.79
N SER A 626 -27.48 10.10 11.30
CA SER A 626 -26.44 9.44 12.06
C SER A 626 -25.14 10.23 12.02
N TYR A 627 -24.36 10.11 13.07
CA TYR A 627 -23.16 10.90 13.30
C TYR A 627 -21.96 9.99 13.56
N CYS A 628 -20.82 10.33 12.96
CA CYS A 628 -19.53 9.74 13.29
C CYS A 628 -18.62 10.86 13.82
N ILE A 629 -18.22 10.78 15.07
CA ILE A 629 -17.47 11.81 15.76
C ILE A 629 -16.05 11.29 15.98
N LEU A 630 -15.08 11.96 15.34
CA LEU A 630 -13.66 11.64 15.44
C LEU A 630 -13.04 12.54 16.53
N VAL A 631 -12.64 11.95 17.65
CA VAL A 631 -12.00 12.68 18.76
C VAL A 631 -10.49 12.49 18.66
N THR A 632 -9.73 13.59 18.63
CA THR A 632 -8.28 13.56 18.52
C THR A 632 -7.59 14.41 19.60
N SER A 633 -6.28 14.22 19.72
CA SER A 633 -5.44 15.15 20.48
C SER A 633 -5.39 16.52 19.79
N HIS A 634 -5.00 17.57 20.54
CA HIS A 634 -4.90 18.94 20.00
C HIS A 634 -3.76 19.10 18.98
N LYS A 635 -2.64 18.39 19.17
CA LYS A 635 -1.48 18.46 18.27
C LYS A 635 -1.51 17.29 17.30
N LEU A 636 -1.78 17.58 16.03
CA LEU A 636 -1.78 16.60 14.96
C LEU A 636 -0.61 16.82 14.01
N SER A 637 0.01 15.74 13.55
CA SER A 637 0.92 15.78 12.40
C SER A 637 0.14 16.17 11.13
N ASP A 638 0.84 16.70 10.12
CA ASP A 638 0.19 17.07 8.84
C ASP A 638 -0.47 15.88 8.16
N THR A 639 0.16 14.70 8.21
CA THR A 639 -0.41 13.46 7.68
C THR A 639 -1.70 13.08 8.41
N THR A 640 -1.72 13.19 9.73
CA THR A 640 -2.92 12.90 10.52
C THR A 640 -4.03 13.93 10.28
N ARG A 641 -3.68 15.22 10.21
CA ARG A 641 -4.63 16.28 9.87
C ARG A 641 -5.27 16.03 8.50
N ARG A 642 -4.47 15.62 7.51
CA ARG A 642 -5.00 15.25 6.20
C ARG A 642 -5.94 14.06 6.27
N ARG A 643 -5.61 12.99 7.04
CA ARG A 643 -6.49 11.82 7.26
C ARG A 643 -7.85 12.21 7.83
N ILE A 644 -7.86 12.98 8.90
CA ILE A 644 -9.11 13.44 9.54
C ILE A 644 -9.90 14.35 8.60
N GLY A 645 -9.22 15.26 7.87
CA GLY A 645 -9.83 16.10 6.86
C GLY A 645 -10.59 15.31 5.79
N ILE A 646 -9.97 14.29 5.21
CA ILE A 646 -10.60 13.42 4.20
C ILE A 646 -11.88 12.76 4.75
N MET A 647 -11.85 12.25 5.98
CA MET A 647 -13.02 11.62 6.60
C MET A 647 -14.19 12.58 6.81
N THR A 648 -13.92 13.87 7.00
CA THR A 648 -14.95 14.92 7.15
C THR A 648 -15.43 15.48 5.81
N GLU A 649 -14.57 15.49 4.78
CA GLU A 649 -14.84 16.01 3.45
C GLU A 649 -15.73 15.09 2.61
N THR A 650 -15.58 13.77 2.74
CA THR A 650 -16.27 12.80 1.87
C THR A 650 -16.83 11.60 2.61
N THR A 651 -17.96 11.10 2.09
CA THR A 651 -18.53 9.82 2.49
C THR A 651 -18.21 8.69 1.52
N ASP A 652 -17.62 9.00 0.36
CA ASP A 652 -17.25 8.03 -0.67
C ASP A 652 -16.08 7.14 -0.21
N GLY A 653 -16.34 5.85 -0.01
CA GLY A 653 -15.37 4.88 0.44
C GLY A 653 -14.26 4.63 -0.55
N PHE A 654 -14.49 4.75 -1.86
CA PHE A 654 -13.46 4.57 -2.89
C PHE A 654 -12.45 5.73 -2.85
N ARG A 655 -12.93 6.97 -2.74
CA ARG A 655 -12.07 8.14 -2.56
C ARG A 655 -11.24 8.06 -1.27
N ILE A 656 -11.85 7.60 -0.17
CA ILE A 656 -11.14 7.38 1.10
C ILE A 656 -10.05 6.33 0.94
N ALA A 657 -10.33 5.22 0.26
CA ALA A 657 -9.35 4.17 0.02
C ALA A 657 -8.18 4.63 -0.87
N GLU A 658 -8.43 5.43 -1.90
CA GLU A 658 -7.38 6.04 -2.73
C GLU A 658 -6.46 6.95 -1.92
N GLU A 659 -7.02 7.78 -1.06
CA GLU A 659 -6.25 8.67 -0.20
C GLU A 659 -5.50 7.92 0.92
N ASP A 660 -6.09 6.82 1.47
CA ASP A 660 -5.41 5.95 2.44
C ASP A 660 -4.14 5.36 1.83
N LEU A 661 -4.23 4.87 0.61
CA LEU A 661 -3.09 4.33 -0.14
C LEU A 661 -2.03 5.41 -0.45
N ARG A 662 -2.45 6.62 -0.82
CA ARG A 662 -1.52 7.75 -1.05
C ARG A 662 -0.75 8.15 0.20
N LEU A 663 -1.41 8.10 1.36
CA LEU A 663 -0.81 8.51 2.63
C LEU A 663 0.12 7.45 3.25
N ARG A 664 -0.16 6.15 3.05
CA ARG A 664 0.69 5.06 3.56
C ARG A 664 2.03 4.96 2.83
N GLY A 665 2.07 5.31 1.55
CA GLY A 665 3.27 5.18 0.73
C GLY A 665 3.57 3.74 0.27
N PRO A 666 4.63 3.54 -0.54
CA PRO A 666 4.92 2.26 -1.21
C PRO A 666 5.40 1.13 -0.29
N GLY A 667 5.91 1.44 0.92
CA GLY A 667 6.54 0.45 1.82
C GLY A 667 5.57 -0.55 2.45
N ASP A 668 4.36 -0.13 2.78
CA ASP A 668 3.40 -0.95 3.54
C ASP A 668 2.70 -2.03 2.70
N LEU A 669 2.64 -1.86 1.36
CA LEU A 669 2.06 -2.86 0.47
C LEU A 669 3.01 -4.04 0.19
N GLN A 670 4.31 -3.85 0.35
CA GLN A 670 5.34 -4.88 0.15
C GLN A 670 5.49 -5.81 1.37
N GLY A 671 5.11 -5.36 2.57
CA GLY A 671 5.26 -6.09 3.83
C GLY A 671 4.19 -7.14 4.11
N THR A 672 3.10 -7.18 3.37
CA THR A 672 2.06 -8.19 3.54
C THR A 672 2.33 -9.38 2.60
N GLU A 673 2.70 -10.53 3.14
CA GLU A 673 2.72 -11.84 2.43
C GLU A 673 1.41 -12.18 1.70
N GLN A 674 0.41 -11.29 1.82
CA GLN A 674 -0.92 -11.40 1.22
C GLN A 674 -1.04 -10.77 -0.16
N SER A 675 -0.04 -10.01 -0.65
CA SER A 675 -0.16 -9.29 -1.94
C SER A 675 -0.17 -10.21 -3.16
N GLY A 676 0.34 -11.45 -3.05
CA GLY A 676 0.31 -12.44 -4.14
C GLY A 676 0.97 -11.96 -5.44
N LEU A 677 1.78 -10.89 -5.39
CA LEU A 677 2.47 -10.36 -6.55
C LEU A 677 3.51 -11.37 -7.06
N PRO A 678 3.64 -11.56 -8.38
CA PRO A 678 4.54 -12.54 -8.96
C PRO A 678 6.03 -12.20 -8.77
N PHE A 679 6.35 -10.92 -8.58
CA PHE A 679 7.70 -10.40 -8.34
C PHE A 679 7.66 -9.03 -7.64
N GLU A 680 8.80 -8.65 -7.07
CA GLU A 680 8.96 -7.38 -6.35
C GLU A 680 9.07 -6.20 -7.32
N LEU A 681 8.34 -5.11 -7.05
CA LEU A 681 8.45 -3.85 -7.79
C LEU A 681 9.58 -3.01 -7.17
N LYS A 682 10.51 -2.55 -8.01
CA LYS A 682 11.69 -1.76 -7.61
C LYS A 682 11.50 -0.26 -7.77
N VAL A 683 10.74 0.15 -8.79
CA VAL A 683 10.57 1.56 -9.20
C VAL A 683 9.09 1.95 -9.26
N ALA A 684 8.22 1.03 -9.68
CA ALA A 684 6.80 1.30 -9.81
C ALA A 684 6.09 1.27 -8.45
N ASP A 685 5.09 2.14 -8.32
CA ASP A 685 4.19 2.24 -7.18
C ASP A 685 2.76 2.01 -7.68
N LEU A 686 2.10 0.94 -7.21
CA LEU A 686 0.77 0.55 -7.68
C LEU A 686 -0.30 1.63 -7.47
N VAL A 687 -0.10 2.53 -6.55
CA VAL A 687 -1.03 3.62 -6.21
C VAL A 687 -0.75 4.86 -7.04
N ARG A 688 0.50 5.33 -6.99
CA ARG A 688 0.92 6.57 -7.67
C ARG A 688 0.95 6.42 -9.18
N ASP A 689 1.20 5.20 -9.66
CA ASP A 689 1.33 4.90 -11.08
C ASP A 689 0.06 4.25 -11.67
N SER A 690 -1.12 4.47 -11.05
CA SER A 690 -2.41 3.88 -11.45
C SER A 690 -2.79 4.18 -12.91
N GLU A 691 -2.52 5.39 -13.40
CA GLU A 691 -2.76 5.76 -14.81
C GLU A 691 -1.83 4.97 -15.74
N LEU A 692 -0.54 4.88 -15.40
CA LEU A 692 0.43 4.11 -16.19
C LEU A 692 0.08 2.61 -16.16
N MET A 693 -0.40 2.11 -15.03
CA MET A 693 -0.84 0.72 -14.89
C MET A 693 -2.02 0.39 -15.82
N ALA A 694 -2.97 1.32 -16.01
CA ALA A 694 -4.07 1.14 -16.96
C ALA A 694 -3.54 1.02 -18.40
N VAL A 695 -2.59 1.86 -18.78
CA VAL A 695 -1.90 1.80 -20.09
C VAL A 695 -1.15 0.47 -20.26
N CYS A 696 -0.42 0.03 -19.23
CA CYS A 696 0.31 -1.24 -19.26
C CYS A 696 -0.63 -2.45 -19.38
N ARG A 697 -1.80 -2.40 -18.72
CA ARG A 697 -2.81 -3.45 -18.81
C ARG A 697 -3.39 -3.55 -20.24
N GLU A 698 -3.68 -2.42 -20.87
CA GLU A 698 -4.12 -2.39 -22.28
C GLU A 698 -3.04 -2.96 -23.21
N ALA A 699 -1.78 -2.55 -22.99
CA ALA A 699 -0.66 -3.07 -23.78
C ALA A 699 -0.49 -4.59 -23.62
N ALA A 700 -0.58 -5.11 -22.40
CA ALA A 700 -0.49 -6.54 -22.11
C ALA A 700 -1.67 -7.32 -22.69
N ALA A 701 -2.91 -6.77 -22.62
CA ALA A 701 -4.09 -7.38 -23.22
C ALA A 701 -3.93 -7.51 -24.75
N ASN A 702 -3.48 -6.45 -25.42
CA ASN A 702 -3.21 -6.47 -26.86
C ASN A 702 -2.16 -7.54 -27.26
N VAL A 703 -1.13 -7.75 -26.43
CA VAL A 703 -0.14 -8.82 -26.66
C VAL A 703 -0.78 -10.21 -26.52
N ILE A 704 -1.59 -10.44 -25.47
CA ILE A 704 -2.25 -11.74 -25.23
C ILE A 704 -3.29 -12.05 -26.30
N GLU A 705 -4.03 -11.05 -26.79
CA GLU A 705 -5.02 -11.23 -27.85
C GLU A 705 -4.35 -11.45 -29.20
N GLY A 706 -3.29 -10.70 -29.51
CA GLY A 706 -2.55 -10.81 -30.76
C GLY A 706 -1.65 -12.04 -30.86
N ASP A 707 -1.20 -12.59 -29.71
CA ASP A 707 -0.33 -13.76 -29.64
C ASP A 707 -0.85 -14.80 -28.63
N PRO A 708 -2.02 -15.40 -28.90
CA PRO A 708 -2.67 -16.30 -27.96
C PRO A 708 -1.90 -17.59 -27.63
N TYR A 709 -0.95 -17.97 -28.49
CA TYR A 709 -0.14 -19.20 -28.36
C TYR A 709 1.33 -18.93 -28.02
N GLU A 710 1.71 -17.68 -27.75
CA GLU A 710 3.06 -17.26 -27.37
C GLU A 710 4.16 -17.62 -28.41
N ASN A 711 3.80 -17.64 -29.70
CA ASN A 711 4.66 -18.14 -30.76
C ASN A 711 5.09 -17.09 -31.79
N LEU A 712 4.57 -15.87 -31.75
CA LEU A 712 4.97 -14.80 -32.67
C LEU A 712 6.41 -14.38 -32.41
N SER A 713 7.23 -14.37 -33.48
CA SER A 713 8.67 -14.04 -33.41
C SER A 713 8.94 -12.66 -32.79
N GLN A 714 8.13 -11.66 -33.13
CA GLN A 714 8.24 -10.31 -32.59
C GLN A 714 8.02 -10.23 -31.07
N ASN A 715 7.27 -11.17 -30.47
CA ASN A 715 6.93 -11.21 -29.04
C ASN A 715 7.86 -12.13 -28.22
N GLN A 716 8.79 -12.85 -28.86
CA GLN A 716 9.67 -13.79 -28.14
C GLN A 716 10.52 -13.12 -27.07
N VAL A 717 10.84 -11.83 -27.23
CA VAL A 717 11.53 -11.03 -26.21
C VAL A 717 10.68 -10.94 -24.96
N ILE A 718 9.38 -10.66 -25.08
CA ILE A 718 8.43 -10.56 -23.98
C ILE A 718 8.33 -11.89 -23.24
N TRP A 719 8.06 -12.98 -23.97
CA TRP A 719 7.83 -14.29 -23.35
C TRP A 719 9.08 -14.86 -22.68
N ARG A 720 10.26 -14.59 -23.26
CA ARG A 720 11.53 -14.95 -22.64
C ARG A 720 11.74 -14.20 -21.33
N HIS A 721 11.50 -12.89 -21.31
CA HIS A 721 11.70 -12.08 -20.12
C HIS A 721 10.68 -12.42 -19.03
N LEU A 722 9.41 -12.64 -19.38
CA LEU A 722 8.38 -13.10 -18.43
C LEU A 722 8.78 -14.41 -17.76
N ARG A 723 9.28 -15.39 -18.54
CA ARG A 723 9.78 -16.67 -17.97
C ARG A 723 10.92 -16.47 -17.00
N LEU A 724 11.84 -15.54 -17.26
CA LEU A 724 12.92 -15.21 -16.32
C LEU A 724 12.38 -14.59 -15.01
N LEU A 725 11.42 -13.69 -15.09
CA LEU A 725 10.83 -13.05 -13.91
C LEU A 725 10.02 -14.05 -13.04
N THR A 726 9.47 -15.09 -13.64
CA THR A 726 8.61 -16.06 -12.96
C THR A 726 9.32 -17.38 -12.64
N ALA A 727 10.61 -17.54 -12.97
CA ALA A 727 11.37 -18.80 -12.81
C ALA A 727 11.48 -19.25 -11.34
N ASP A 728 11.60 -18.34 -10.39
CA ASP A 728 11.72 -18.63 -8.96
C ASP A 728 10.37 -18.83 -8.26
N ARG A 729 9.27 -18.74 -8.99
CA ARG A 729 7.93 -18.93 -8.45
C ARG A 729 7.77 -20.41 -8.10
N LYS A 730 7.69 -20.74 -6.82
CA LYS A 730 7.12 -22.03 -6.40
C LYS A 730 5.74 -22.12 -7.01
N ASP A 731 5.54 -23.14 -7.83
CA ASP A 731 4.35 -23.34 -8.63
C ASP A 731 3.10 -23.42 -7.72
N PHE A 732 2.50 -22.25 -7.44
CA PHE A 732 1.22 -22.15 -6.74
C PHE A 732 0.04 -22.52 -7.65
N SER A 733 0.29 -22.86 -8.91
CA SER A 733 -0.74 -23.27 -9.86
C SER A 733 -1.48 -24.54 -9.44
N ASN A 734 -0.88 -25.36 -8.56
CA ASN A 734 -1.51 -26.53 -7.94
C ASN A 734 -2.14 -26.23 -6.57
N ILE A 735 -2.18 -24.98 -6.10
CA ILE A 735 -2.70 -24.59 -4.78
C ILE A 735 -3.79 -23.51 -4.90
N SER A 736 -3.98 -22.95 -6.09
CA SER A 736 -5.03 -21.94 -6.33
C SER A 736 -6.31 -22.53 -6.87
#